data_972a679dddf0be55029e30c6ebace6db
#
_entry.id   972a679dddf0be55029e30c6ebace6db
#
_cell.length_a   1.000
_cell.length_b   1.000
_cell.length_c   1.000
_cell.angle_alpha   90.00
_cell.angle_beta   90.00
_cell.angle_gamma   90.00
#
_symmetry.space_group_name_H-M   'P 1'
#
loop_
_entity.id
_entity.type
_entity.pdbx_description
1 polymer ?
#
loop_
_entity_poly.entity_id
_entity_poly.type
_entity_poly.pdbx_seq_one_letter_code
_entity_poly.pdbx_strand_id
1 'polypeptide(L)'
;MRKILFILAAFLAAAQAFAQSSRQCFDFGWKFIEQDVPGAEDPSFDDGAWQPVDLPHDWDICHAPAQDGASGNDGGYYPGGIGWYRKSFECPQAAPGLSVKLHFEGVYQRSSVYLNGRLVGTHAYGYTPFRLDISEYLQEGTNTVAVRVDNSVQPGCRWYSGSGINRHTWLETYDPREIDDPTQLFVRTEAVYGISADGSRADSATVRISYAGRPDEIRSFRHVALWSPSTPVLYDIEVGRISVKHGFRTISYSAADGFSLNGQKVLINGACVHHDDGLAGAMAFDAAEIRKVRLMKEAGFNLIRTSHNPVTKAFLDACDSLGMMVIDEMYDNWYTLKTPGDHHSDLDSCYREDFRALVTSDRNHPSVICWSIGNEVIERKDIRVVHTARKFKNEILRYDSTRPVTEALCAWDSDWEIYDPHAEVLDIVGYNYLIQKHEEDHIRCPERVIWQTESYPRDAFRNWAYAHDYPYIIGDIVWTGLDYLGESGIGQFYYEGETRGEHFLAKHFPFHGAYCGDVDITGWRKPVSHYRDMLWNVPEGADYVYLSVREPDYYKQGRISETMWSVWPSWRSWNWAGWEGKPVEVEVFSKAPRVNLYLDDVLVGSAEVSRATEYKAVFSVPYKSGRLRAAAVFEGGREGASDTIETTGKPHSLRLTPESGTIRSGGQDLAYIIVEVVDKGGRVVPDAEIPFDVAVSGSGKLLSAGSASMKDLEPLTSSHVVTYGGRAAILVRSGTDGGTIRVSTRCALPRPSSSVTVKSEVYPNTLSM
;
A
#
# COMPACT_ATOMS: atom_id res chain seq x y z
N MET A 1 -43.11 44.28 -21.37
CA MET A 1 -42.62 43.17 -22.14
C MET A 1 -41.12 42.82 -21.91
N ARG A 2 -40.18 43.78 -21.88
CA ARG A 2 -38.75 43.46 -21.64
C ARG A 2 -38.45 42.88 -20.23
N LYS A 3 -39.15 43.25 -19.17
CA LYS A 3 -38.95 42.71 -17.80
C LYS A 3 -39.50 41.28 -17.63
N ILE A 4 -40.54 40.90 -18.37
CA ILE A 4 -41.11 39.55 -18.35
C ILE A 4 -40.23 38.57 -19.11
N LEU A 5 -39.57 39.02 -20.23
CA LEU A 5 -38.60 38.19 -20.95
C LEU A 5 -37.33 37.88 -20.13
N PHE A 6 -36.87 38.83 -19.30
CA PHE A 6 -35.72 38.63 -18.43
C PHE A 6 -36.01 37.65 -17.28
N ILE A 7 -37.23 37.67 -16.75
CA ILE A 7 -37.62 36.71 -15.69
C ILE A 7 -37.83 35.32 -16.26
N LEU A 8 -38.41 35.19 -17.47
CA LEU A 8 -38.50 33.87 -18.15
C LEU A 8 -37.12 33.31 -18.56
N ALA A 9 -36.21 34.17 -19.01
CA ALA A 9 -34.84 33.75 -19.34
C ALA A 9 -34.03 33.35 -18.10
N ALA A 10 -34.24 34.03 -16.94
CA ALA A 10 -33.65 33.66 -15.68
C ALA A 10 -34.24 32.37 -15.12
N PHE A 11 -35.54 32.12 -15.29
CA PHE A 11 -36.18 30.85 -14.92
C PHE A 11 -35.73 29.67 -15.83
N LEU A 12 -35.58 29.91 -17.12
CA LEU A 12 -35.06 28.92 -18.08
C LEU A 12 -33.55 28.64 -17.84
N ALA A 13 -32.76 29.65 -17.49
CA ALA A 13 -31.35 29.46 -17.12
C ALA A 13 -31.20 28.76 -15.76
N ALA A 14 -32.09 29.04 -14.77
CA ALA A 14 -32.14 28.29 -13.54
C ALA A 14 -32.61 26.85 -13.74
N ALA A 15 -33.59 26.60 -14.64
CA ALA A 15 -34.05 25.24 -14.96
C ALA A 15 -33.03 24.43 -15.75
N GLN A 16 -32.11 25.05 -16.47
CA GLN A 16 -30.99 24.34 -17.15
C GLN A 16 -29.81 24.01 -16.21
N ALA A 17 -29.72 24.63 -15.04
CA ALA A 17 -28.70 24.35 -14.04
C ALA A 17 -28.96 23.05 -13.22
N PHE A 18 -30.17 22.47 -13.33
CA PHE A 18 -30.62 21.34 -12.49
C PHE A 18 -30.51 19.93 -13.14
N ALA A 19 -29.90 19.81 -14.30
CA ALA A 19 -29.82 18.53 -15.02
C ALA A 19 -28.38 18.13 -15.30
N GLN A 20 -27.52 18.15 -14.30
CA GLN A 20 -26.12 17.79 -14.49
C GLN A 20 -25.75 16.63 -13.58
N SER A 21 -25.12 15.58 -14.16
CA SER A 21 -24.47 14.53 -13.40
C SER A 21 -23.46 15.16 -12.44
N SER A 22 -23.41 14.66 -11.22
CA SER A 22 -22.52 15.17 -10.18
C SER A 22 -22.01 14.06 -9.30
N ARG A 23 -20.79 14.24 -8.80
CA ARG A 23 -20.21 13.42 -7.75
C ARG A 23 -19.86 14.34 -6.58
N GLN A 24 -20.46 14.10 -5.44
CA GLN A 24 -20.28 14.91 -4.24
C GLN A 24 -19.62 14.05 -3.15
N CYS A 25 -18.55 14.58 -2.53
CA CYS A 25 -17.95 13.95 -1.35
C CYS A 25 -18.99 13.84 -0.23
N PHE A 26 -19.15 12.66 0.32
CA PHE A 26 -20.15 12.36 1.34
C PHE A 26 -19.53 12.00 2.69
N ASP A 27 -18.22 12.20 2.86
CA ASP A 27 -17.41 11.77 4.00
C ASP A 27 -17.67 12.52 5.29
N PHE A 28 -18.20 13.75 5.24
CA PHE A 28 -18.30 14.63 6.40
C PHE A 28 -19.62 14.53 7.14
N GLY A 29 -19.57 14.77 8.45
CA GLY A 29 -20.79 14.93 9.28
C GLY A 29 -21.54 13.64 9.56
N TRP A 30 -20.83 12.54 9.69
CA TRP A 30 -21.36 11.29 10.20
C TRP A 30 -21.38 11.26 11.72
N LYS A 31 -22.23 10.41 12.28
CA LYS A 31 -22.24 10.03 13.69
C LYS A 31 -21.99 8.53 13.79
N PHE A 32 -21.23 8.10 14.77
CA PHE A 32 -20.78 6.74 14.96
C PHE A 32 -20.99 6.24 16.39
N ILE A 33 -21.29 4.96 16.52
CA ILE A 33 -21.24 4.23 17.78
C ILE A 33 -20.70 2.83 17.54
N GLU A 34 -19.74 2.40 18.37
CA GLU A 34 -19.20 1.04 18.40
C GLU A 34 -20.10 0.14 19.27
N GLN A 35 -21.26 -0.19 18.76
CA GLN A 35 -22.23 -1.06 19.42
C GLN A 35 -23.29 -1.50 18.41
N ASP A 36 -23.83 -2.73 18.56
CA ASP A 36 -25.03 -3.13 17.83
C ASP A 36 -26.28 -2.55 18.49
N VAL A 37 -26.89 -1.58 17.87
CA VAL A 37 -28.02 -0.82 18.43
C VAL A 37 -29.29 -1.13 17.65
N PRO A 38 -30.25 -1.87 18.24
CA PRO A 38 -31.55 -2.14 17.60
C PRO A 38 -32.32 -0.84 17.32
N GLY A 39 -32.90 -0.75 16.10
CA GLY A 39 -33.68 0.43 15.69
C GLY A 39 -32.84 1.61 15.21
N ALA A 40 -31.52 1.49 15.14
CA ALA A 40 -30.63 2.55 14.67
C ALA A 40 -30.87 2.93 13.18
N GLU A 41 -31.57 2.12 12.41
CA GLU A 41 -32.01 2.40 11.04
C GLU A 41 -33.17 3.40 10.98
N ASP A 42 -33.96 3.53 12.08
CA ASP A 42 -35.15 4.40 12.09
C ASP A 42 -34.75 5.89 12.01
N PRO A 43 -35.32 6.68 11.11
CA PRO A 43 -35.05 8.13 11.01
C PRO A 43 -35.28 8.91 12.30
N SER A 44 -36.26 8.47 13.13
CA SER A 44 -36.59 9.09 14.41
C SER A 44 -35.67 8.70 15.57
N PHE A 45 -34.72 7.78 15.34
CA PHE A 45 -33.81 7.34 16.39
C PHE A 45 -32.95 8.51 16.90
N ASP A 46 -32.84 8.64 18.24
CA ASP A 46 -32.03 9.69 18.85
C ASP A 46 -30.53 9.28 18.87
N ASP A 47 -29.78 9.85 17.95
CA ASP A 47 -28.33 9.71 17.81
C ASP A 47 -27.55 10.89 18.41
N GLY A 48 -28.16 11.67 19.27
CA GLY A 48 -27.55 12.87 19.89
C GLY A 48 -26.32 12.59 20.74
N ALA A 49 -26.21 11.38 21.30
CA ALA A 49 -25.07 10.93 22.13
C ALA A 49 -23.95 10.25 21.29
N TRP A 50 -24.15 10.04 19.99
CA TRP A 50 -23.15 9.36 19.15
C TRP A 50 -21.96 10.28 18.85
N GLN A 51 -20.79 9.67 18.68
CA GLN A 51 -19.56 10.39 18.35
C GLN A 51 -19.63 10.98 16.94
N PRO A 52 -19.36 12.28 16.75
CA PRO A 52 -19.20 12.84 15.41
C PRO A 52 -17.90 12.34 14.77
N VAL A 53 -17.99 11.82 13.55
CA VAL A 53 -16.85 11.32 12.77
C VAL A 53 -16.92 11.79 11.33
N ASP A 54 -15.77 11.90 10.70
CA ASP A 54 -15.61 12.10 9.27
C ASP A 54 -14.84 10.93 8.69
N LEU A 55 -15.26 10.45 7.52
CA LEU A 55 -14.61 9.34 6.82
C LEU A 55 -13.33 9.80 6.11
N PRO A 56 -12.41 8.88 5.79
CA PRO A 56 -12.36 7.48 6.21
C PRO A 56 -12.27 7.34 7.73
N HIS A 57 -12.84 6.25 8.28
CA HIS A 57 -12.87 5.98 9.70
C HIS A 57 -12.61 4.49 9.98
N ASP A 58 -11.71 4.24 10.92
CA ASP A 58 -11.34 2.92 11.42
C ASP A 58 -11.36 3.00 12.95
N TRP A 59 -12.28 2.27 13.60
CA TRP A 59 -12.40 2.36 15.05
C TRP A 59 -11.38 1.51 15.81
N ASP A 60 -10.81 0.48 15.16
CA ASP A 60 -9.89 -0.43 15.83
C ASP A 60 -8.62 0.29 16.31
N ILE A 61 -8.08 1.24 15.54
CA ILE A 61 -6.87 1.99 15.93
C ILE A 61 -7.04 2.91 17.14
N CYS A 62 -8.28 3.13 17.57
CA CYS A 62 -8.58 3.88 18.79
C CYS A 62 -8.38 3.02 20.06
N HIS A 63 -8.23 1.71 19.87
CA HIS A 63 -7.98 0.75 20.96
C HIS A 63 -6.50 0.37 21.04
N ALA A 64 -6.05 0.09 22.27
CA ALA A 64 -4.75 -0.52 22.48
C ALA A 64 -4.79 -2.00 22.08
N PRO A 65 -3.77 -2.53 21.40
CA PRO A 65 -3.65 -3.97 21.22
C PRO A 65 -3.66 -4.70 22.56
N ALA A 66 -4.52 -5.70 22.71
CA ALA A 66 -4.69 -6.43 23.97
C ALA A 66 -4.47 -7.94 23.76
N GLN A 67 -3.81 -8.60 24.73
CA GLN A 67 -3.47 -10.03 24.63
C GLN A 67 -4.68 -10.94 24.36
N ASP A 68 -5.85 -10.52 24.80
CA ASP A 68 -7.14 -11.17 24.57
C ASP A 68 -7.97 -10.51 23.45
N GLY A 69 -7.38 -9.59 22.70
CA GLY A 69 -8.00 -8.96 21.55
C GLY A 69 -8.52 -9.99 20.55
N ALA A 70 -9.77 -9.82 20.10
CA ALA A 70 -10.50 -10.84 19.37
C ALA A 70 -9.83 -11.25 18.05
N SER A 71 -9.15 -10.33 17.37
CA SER A 71 -8.43 -10.61 16.13
C SER A 71 -7.16 -11.45 16.32
N GLY A 72 -6.69 -11.62 17.56
CA GLY A 72 -5.55 -12.47 17.90
C GLY A 72 -4.28 -12.10 17.14
N ASN A 73 -3.42 -13.10 16.96
CA ASN A 73 -2.12 -12.93 16.29
C ASN A 73 -2.27 -12.47 14.83
N ASP A 74 -3.29 -12.95 14.14
CA ASP A 74 -3.52 -12.65 12.73
C ASP A 74 -3.86 -11.17 12.51
N GLY A 75 -4.82 -10.62 13.25
CA GLY A 75 -5.27 -9.25 13.11
C GLY A 75 -4.56 -8.23 14.02
N GLY A 76 -3.49 -8.60 14.73
CA GLY A 76 -2.72 -7.66 15.57
C GLY A 76 -3.34 -7.38 16.93
N TYR A 77 -4.20 -8.27 17.44
CA TYR A 77 -4.80 -8.18 18.78
C TYR A 77 -5.78 -7.01 18.99
N TYR A 78 -6.44 -6.57 17.91
CA TYR A 78 -7.49 -5.55 17.94
C TYR A 78 -8.88 -6.16 18.17
N PRO A 79 -9.88 -5.36 18.61
CA PRO A 79 -11.17 -5.90 19.05
C PRO A 79 -12.11 -6.34 17.92
N GLY A 80 -12.14 -5.65 16.78
CA GLY A 80 -13.19 -5.80 15.78
C GLY A 80 -14.55 -5.33 16.31
N GLY A 81 -15.64 -6.04 15.97
CA GLY A 81 -16.96 -5.76 16.56
C GLY A 81 -18.01 -5.29 15.57
N ILE A 82 -19.07 -4.64 16.09
CA ILE A 82 -20.16 -4.07 15.31
C ILE A 82 -20.25 -2.59 15.56
N GLY A 83 -20.39 -1.81 14.48
CA GLY A 83 -20.57 -0.36 14.54
C GLY A 83 -21.71 0.14 13.68
N TRP A 84 -22.33 1.22 14.09
CA TRP A 84 -23.34 1.93 13.34
C TRP A 84 -22.88 3.35 13.00
N TYR A 85 -23.15 3.73 11.75
CA TYR A 85 -22.94 5.08 11.22
C TYR A 85 -24.30 5.67 10.84
N ARG A 86 -24.52 6.96 11.12
CA ARG A 86 -25.72 7.68 10.73
C ARG A 86 -25.36 9.06 10.18
N LYS A 87 -26.12 9.51 9.16
CA LYS A 87 -25.97 10.86 8.62
C LYS A 87 -27.31 11.33 8.05
N SER A 88 -27.68 12.58 8.38
CA SER A 88 -28.80 13.27 7.74
C SER A 88 -28.29 14.18 6.62
N PHE A 89 -29.02 14.24 5.52
CA PHE A 89 -28.69 15.07 4.37
C PHE A 89 -29.97 15.54 3.64
N GLU A 90 -29.87 16.66 2.95
CA GLU A 90 -30.99 17.17 2.14
C GLU A 90 -31.09 16.39 0.83
N CYS A 91 -32.32 16.16 0.38
CA CYS A 91 -32.56 15.50 -0.89
C CYS A 91 -31.85 16.24 -2.02
N PRO A 92 -31.02 15.58 -2.82
CA PRO A 92 -30.42 16.21 -3.99
C PRO A 92 -31.51 16.72 -4.93
N GLN A 93 -31.39 17.97 -5.40
CA GLN A 93 -32.30 18.51 -6.41
C GLN A 93 -31.98 17.88 -7.77
N ALA A 94 -32.32 16.62 -7.95
CA ALA A 94 -32.14 15.89 -9.19
C ALA A 94 -33.30 16.21 -10.15
N ALA A 95 -32.99 16.45 -11.43
CA ALA A 95 -34.02 16.56 -12.45
C ALA A 95 -34.73 15.20 -12.63
N PRO A 96 -36.02 15.20 -12.97
CA PRO A 96 -36.73 13.95 -13.22
C PRO A 96 -36.02 13.05 -14.23
N GLY A 97 -35.79 11.78 -13.87
CA GLY A 97 -35.15 10.78 -14.72
C GLY A 97 -33.63 10.62 -14.49
N LEU A 98 -33.05 11.31 -13.51
CA LEU A 98 -31.69 11.01 -13.04
C LEU A 98 -31.72 9.89 -12.00
N SER A 99 -30.68 9.06 -12.00
CA SER A 99 -30.42 8.07 -10.95
C SER A 99 -29.53 8.69 -9.89
N VAL A 100 -29.88 8.52 -8.62
CA VAL A 100 -29.07 8.95 -7.46
C VAL A 100 -28.52 7.72 -6.76
N LYS A 101 -27.21 7.67 -6.58
CA LYS A 101 -26.53 6.54 -5.96
C LYS A 101 -25.70 6.95 -4.76
N LEU A 102 -25.70 6.12 -3.73
CA LEU A 102 -24.66 6.12 -2.71
C LEU A 102 -23.56 5.18 -3.16
N HIS A 103 -22.33 5.68 -3.24
CA HIS A 103 -21.15 4.93 -3.59
C HIS A 103 -20.22 4.86 -2.38
N PHE A 104 -19.91 3.64 -1.96
CA PHE A 104 -18.91 3.33 -0.94
C PHE A 104 -17.71 2.70 -1.65
N GLU A 105 -16.52 3.24 -1.44
CA GLU A 105 -15.28 2.66 -1.99
C GLU A 105 -14.79 1.46 -1.20
N GLY A 106 -15.22 1.33 0.07
CA GLY A 106 -14.97 0.16 0.92
C GLY A 106 -15.55 0.33 2.31
N VAL A 107 -16.10 -0.76 2.85
CA VAL A 107 -16.66 -0.85 4.20
C VAL A 107 -16.29 -2.21 4.78
N TYR A 108 -15.43 -2.27 5.77
CA TYR A 108 -14.97 -3.53 6.33
C TYR A 108 -15.71 -3.85 7.64
N GLN A 109 -16.59 -4.90 7.65
CA GLN A 109 -17.12 -5.70 6.55
C GLN A 109 -18.62 -5.98 6.77
N ARG A 110 -19.24 -6.78 5.90
CA ARG A 110 -20.64 -7.20 5.97
C ARG A 110 -21.60 -6.06 6.32
N SER A 111 -21.57 -5.02 5.48
CA SER A 111 -22.35 -3.81 5.69
C SER A 111 -23.82 -3.98 5.27
N SER A 112 -24.71 -3.32 6.01
CA SER A 112 -26.12 -3.14 5.65
C SER A 112 -26.43 -1.65 5.61
N VAL A 113 -26.94 -1.17 4.47
CA VAL A 113 -27.21 0.25 4.24
C VAL A 113 -28.70 0.49 4.21
N TYR A 114 -29.17 1.41 5.02
CA TYR A 114 -30.58 1.82 5.15
C TYR A 114 -30.73 3.26 4.73
N LEU A 115 -31.84 3.60 4.07
CA LEU A 115 -32.26 4.98 3.83
C LEU A 115 -33.70 5.16 4.32
N ASN A 116 -33.89 6.14 5.19
CA ASN A 116 -35.20 6.45 5.80
C ASN A 116 -35.85 5.21 6.46
N GLY A 117 -35.08 4.37 7.16
CA GLY A 117 -35.53 3.16 7.83
C GLY A 117 -35.71 1.93 6.92
N ARG A 118 -35.52 2.06 5.61
CA ARG A 118 -35.68 0.96 4.63
C ARG A 118 -34.32 0.43 4.20
N LEU A 119 -34.14 -0.89 4.26
CA LEU A 119 -32.93 -1.52 3.74
C LEU A 119 -32.81 -1.28 2.22
N VAL A 120 -31.70 -0.65 1.81
CA VAL A 120 -31.38 -0.40 0.40
C VAL A 120 -30.55 -1.55 -0.17
N GLY A 121 -29.58 -2.04 0.59
CA GLY A 121 -28.74 -3.17 0.17
C GLY A 121 -27.74 -3.60 1.23
N THR A 122 -27.05 -4.70 0.93
CA THR A 122 -25.99 -5.26 1.75
C THR A 122 -24.74 -5.49 0.90
N HIS A 123 -23.56 -5.46 1.50
CA HIS A 123 -22.29 -5.77 0.85
C HIS A 123 -21.39 -6.54 1.82
N ALA A 124 -20.88 -7.70 1.38
CA ALA A 124 -20.15 -8.62 2.25
C ALA A 124 -18.63 -8.36 2.24
N TYR A 125 -18.03 -8.24 1.06
CA TYR A 125 -16.56 -8.15 0.93
C TYR A 125 -16.06 -6.72 1.14
N GLY A 126 -15.27 -6.53 2.20
CA GLY A 126 -14.92 -5.20 2.68
C GLY A 126 -14.02 -4.35 1.77
N TYR A 127 -13.41 -4.94 0.74
CA TYR A 127 -12.41 -4.28 -0.09
C TYR A 127 -12.91 -3.87 -1.48
N THR A 128 -14.08 -4.34 -1.93
CA THR A 128 -14.64 -3.93 -3.22
C THR A 128 -15.57 -2.73 -3.09
N PRO A 129 -15.51 -1.78 -4.07
CA PRO A 129 -16.46 -0.68 -4.10
C PRO A 129 -17.85 -1.16 -4.50
N PHE A 130 -18.88 -0.53 -3.96
CA PHE A 130 -20.27 -0.82 -4.31
C PHE A 130 -21.11 0.45 -4.42
N ARG A 131 -22.12 0.40 -5.28
CA ARG A 131 -23.05 1.50 -5.54
C ARG A 131 -24.46 1.05 -5.35
N LEU A 132 -25.22 1.77 -4.53
CA LEU A 132 -26.62 1.51 -4.24
C LEU A 132 -27.48 2.60 -4.85
N ASP A 133 -28.41 2.24 -5.74
CA ASP A 133 -29.39 3.19 -6.25
C ASP A 133 -30.40 3.52 -5.16
N ILE A 134 -30.44 4.78 -4.77
CA ILE A 134 -31.31 5.29 -3.70
C ILE A 134 -32.49 6.09 -4.22
N SER A 135 -32.66 6.23 -5.53
CA SER A 135 -33.66 7.10 -6.16
C SER A 135 -35.07 6.88 -5.64
N GLU A 136 -35.49 5.60 -5.45
CA GLU A 136 -36.83 5.23 -4.98
C GLU A 136 -37.01 5.34 -3.45
N TYR A 137 -35.91 5.54 -2.71
CA TYR A 137 -35.90 5.63 -1.25
C TYR A 137 -35.87 7.09 -0.75
N LEU A 138 -35.49 8.03 -1.63
CA LEU A 138 -35.42 9.45 -1.30
C LEU A 138 -36.81 10.02 -1.05
N GLN A 139 -36.86 10.93 -0.09
CA GLN A 139 -38.04 11.76 0.19
C GLN A 139 -37.69 13.24 0.06
N GLU A 140 -38.69 14.10 -0.15
CA GLU A 140 -38.51 15.55 -0.18
C GLU A 140 -38.02 16.04 1.20
N GLY A 141 -37.01 16.93 1.20
CA GLY A 141 -36.39 17.46 2.41
C GLY A 141 -35.29 16.54 2.96
N THR A 142 -35.23 16.42 4.27
CA THR A 142 -34.16 15.68 4.98
C THR A 142 -34.33 14.19 4.88
N ASN A 143 -33.26 13.51 4.49
CA ASN A 143 -33.14 12.06 4.45
C ASN A 143 -32.10 11.59 5.47
N THR A 144 -32.26 10.39 6.01
CA THR A 144 -31.32 9.78 6.95
C THR A 144 -30.79 8.46 6.38
N VAL A 145 -29.48 8.39 6.16
CA VAL A 145 -28.78 7.16 5.87
C VAL A 145 -28.24 6.56 7.17
N ALA A 146 -28.40 5.25 7.34
CA ALA A 146 -27.79 4.47 8.40
C ALA A 146 -27.02 3.29 7.82
N VAL A 147 -25.82 3.02 8.34
CA VAL A 147 -24.96 1.91 7.90
C VAL A 147 -24.57 1.09 9.11
N ARG A 148 -24.96 -0.19 9.12
CA ARG A 148 -24.48 -1.18 10.07
C ARG A 148 -23.26 -1.89 9.47
N VAL A 149 -22.18 -1.94 10.22
CA VAL A 149 -20.93 -2.63 9.83
C VAL A 149 -20.68 -3.76 10.82
N ASP A 150 -20.49 -4.99 10.33
CA ASP A 150 -20.32 -6.17 11.17
C ASP A 150 -18.98 -6.86 10.91
N ASN A 151 -17.98 -6.55 11.72
CA ASN A 151 -16.68 -7.22 11.80
C ASN A 151 -16.52 -7.97 13.13
N SER A 152 -17.60 -8.60 13.62
CA SER A 152 -17.60 -9.28 14.92
C SER A 152 -17.01 -10.69 14.89
N VAL A 153 -16.98 -11.34 13.73
CA VAL A 153 -16.35 -12.65 13.56
C VAL A 153 -14.87 -12.45 13.31
N GLN A 154 -14.05 -12.79 14.30
CA GLN A 154 -12.61 -12.54 14.29
C GLN A 154 -11.78 -13.84 14.40
N PRO A 155 -10.52 -13.88 13.84
CA PRO A 155 -9.94 -12.92 12.92
C PRO A 155 -10.72 -12.80 11.61
N GLY A 156 -10.84 -11.56 11.08
CA GLY A 156 -11.51 -11.29 9.81
C GLY A 156 -10.68 -11.68 8.60
N CYS A 157 -9.34 -11.63 8.73
CA CYS A 157 -8.34 -12.09 7.77
C CYS A 157 -7.02 -12.33 8.50
N ARG A 158 -5.94 -12.72 7.79
CA ARG A 158 -4.64 -13.00 8.41
C ARG A 158 -3.82 -11.77 8.76
N TRP A 159 -4.24 -10.57 8.36
CA TRP A 159 -3.62 -9.28 8.62
C TRP A 159 -4.61 -8.34 9.31
N TYR A 160 -4.16 -7.16 9.69
CA TYR A 160 -5.02 -6.11 10.24
C TYR A 160 -6.01 -5.61 9.18
N SER A 161 -7.27 -5.86 9.38
CA SER A 161 -8.33 -5.42 8.46
C SER A 161 -8.83 -4.00 8.75
N GLY A 162 -8.70 -3.55 9.99
CA GLY A 162 -9.46 -2.43 10.50
C GLY A 162 -10.96 -2.72 10.56
N SER A 163 -11.74 -1.76 10.98
CA SER A 163 -13.19 -1.89 11.08
C SER A 163 -13.87 -0.56 10.78
N GLY A 164 -14.86 -0.55 9.88
CA GLY A 164 -15.66 0.65 9.60
C GLY A 164 -15.78 1.03 8.14
N ILE A 165 -16.22 2.27 7.90
CA ILE A 165 -16.21 2.89 6.58
C ILE A 165 -14.82 3.48 6.37
N ASN A 166 -13.90 2.63 5.96
CA ASN A 166 -12.47 2.93 5.92
C ASN A 166 -11.97 3.53 4.60
N ARG A 167 -12.86 3.73 3.63
CA ARG A 167 -12.60 4.41 2.36
C ARG A 167 -13.63 5.52 2.14
N HIS A 168 -13.47 6.30 1.06
CA HIS A 168 -14.36 7.40 0.74
C HIS A 168 -15.79 6.97 0.43
N THR A 169 -16.73 7.89 0.68
CA THR A 169 -18.13 7.75 0.30
C THR A 169 -18.57 8.95 -0.57
N TRP A 170 -19.46 8.66 -1.51
CA TRP A 170 -19.92 9.66 -2.49
C TRP A 170 -21.42 9.59 -2.66
N LEU A 171 -22.02 10.77 -2.86
CA LEU A 171 -23.36 10.89 -3.40
C LEU A 171 -23.25 11.24 -4.88
N GLU A 172 -23.70 10.33 -5.74
CA GLU A 172 -23.53 10.44 -7.19
C GLU A 172 -24.88 10.56 -7.88
N THR A 173 -24.96 11.44 -8.88
CA THR A 173 -26.13 11.60 -9.72
C THR A 173 -25.75 11.33 -11.17
N TYR A 174 -26.44 10.40 -11.82
CA TYR A 174 -26.20 9.98 -13.19
C TYR A 174 -27.40 10.24 -14.11
N ASP A 175 -27.12 10.67 -15.33
CA ASP A 175 -28.10 10.70 -16.40
C ASP A 175 -27.99 9.44 -17.26
N PRO A 176 -28.92 8.50 -17.20
CA PRO A 176 -28.83 7.25 -17.95
C PRO A 176 -28.85 7.44 -19.48
N ARG A 177 -29.11 8.64 -19.96
CA ARG A 177 -29.06 8.99 -21.41
C ARG A 177 -27.67 9.42 -21.85
N GLU A 178 -26.79 9.80 -20.93
CA GLU A 178 -25.44 10.30 -21.18
C GLU A 178 -24.36 9.22 -21.01
N ILE A 179 -23.13 9.54 -21.38
CA ILE A 179 -21.94 8.76 -21.03
C ILE A 179 -21.32 9.40 -19.80
N ASP A 180 -21.71 8.92 -18.62
CA ASP A 180 -21.34 9.53 -17.34
C ASP A 180 -21.04 8.52 -16.21
N ASP A 181 -21.31 7.22 -16.40
CA ASP A 181 -20.93 6.15 -15.45
C ASP A 181 -19.55 5.57 -15.83
N PRO A 182 -18.48 5.89 -15.07
CA PRO A 182 -17.12 5.45 -15.41
C PRO A 182 -16.94 3.92 -15.40
N THR A 183 -17.74 3.18 -14.64
CA THR A 183 -17.64 1.71 -14.58
C THR A 183 -18.11 1.03 -15.87
N GLN A 184 -18.89 1.72 -16.69
CA GLN A 184 -19.35 1.24 -17.98
C GLN A 184 -18.37 1.55 -19.10
N LEU A 185 -17.38 2.44 -18.87
CA LEU A 185 -16.41 2.87 -19.85
C LEU A 185 -15.15 1.99 -19.82
N PHE A 186 -14.69 1.57 -20.98
CA PHE A 186 -13.38 0.96 -21.16
C PHE A 186 -12.62 1.63 -22.30
N VAL A 187 -11.49 2.26 -21.97
CA VAL A 187 -10.54 2.87 -22.93
C VAL A 187 -9.29 2.00 -22.95
N ARG A 188 -9.04 1.30 -24.05
CA ARG A 188 -7.87 0.41 -24.16
C ARG A 188 -7.03 0.72 -25.37
N THR A 189 -5.72 0.59 -25.25
CA THR A 189 -4.80 0.62 -26.39
C THR A 189 -5.11 -0.57 -27.30
N GLU A 190 -5.51 -0.30 -28.54
CA GLU A 190 -5.82 -1.32 -29.54
C GLU A 190 -4.57 -1.71 -30.34
N ALA A 191 -3.77 -0.71 -30.76
CA ALA A 191 -2.54 -0.93 -31.48
C ALA A 191 -1.55 0.24 -31.28
N VAL A 192 -0.27 -0.08 -31.35
CA VAL A 192 0.85 0.89 -31.32
C VAL A 192 1.75 0.60 -32.51
N TYR A 193 2.14 1.64 -33.29
CA TYR A 193 2.92 1.52 -34.50
C TYR A 193 4.17 2.37 -34.42
N GLY A 194 5.30 1.85 -34.93
CA GLY A 194 6.57 2.56 -34.99
C GLY A 194 7.12 2.87 -33.60
N ILE A 195 7.18 1.85 -32.74
CA ILE A 195 7.78 2.00 -31.40
C ILE A 195 9.28 2.31 -31.58
N SER A 196 9.76 3.35 -30.88
CA SER A 196 11.17 3.73 -30.85
C SER A 196 12.04 2.64 -30.22
N ALA A 197 13.31 2.63 -30.57
CA ALA A 197 14.25 1.59 -30.09
C ALA A 197 14.40 1.54 -28.56
N ASP A 198 14.10 2.65 -27.87
CA ASP A 198 14.11 2.76 -26.39
C ASP A 198 12.73 2.51 -25.75
N GLY A 199 11.70 2.21 -26.53
CA GLY A 199 10.35 1.95 -26.03
C GLY A 199 9.62 3.18 -25.47
N SER A 200 10.16 4.40 -25.60
CA SER A 200 9.60 5.59 -24.96
C SER A 200 8.52 6.29 -25.79
N ARG A 201 8.48 6.06 -27.10
CA ARG A 201 7.59 6.75 -28.06
C ARG A 201 7.10 5.81 -29.15
N ALA A 202 6.05 6.23 -29.85
CA ALA A 202 5.57 5.59 -31.06
C ALA A 202 5.11 6.61 -32.09
N ASP A 203 5.18 6.25 -33.38
CA ASP A 203 4.71 7.09 -34.48
C ASP A 203 3.20 7.34 -34.38
N SER A 204 2.46 6.30 -34.00
CA SER A 204 1.03 6.40 -33.74
C SER A 204 0.52 5.29 -32.83
N ALA A 205 -0.63 5.54 -32.23
CA ALA A 205 -1.40 4.54 -31.47
C ALA A 205 -2.89 4.72 -31.72
N THR A 206 -3.64 3.65 -31.55
CA THR A 206 -5.10 3.67 -31.58
C THR A 206 -5.66 3.19 -30.24
N VAL A 207 -6.74 3.81 -29.80
CA VAL A 207 -7.53 3.34 -28.67
C VAL A 207 -8.89 2.88 -29.15
N ARG A 208 -9.38 1.82 -28.52
CA ARG A 208 -10.78 1.41 -28.61
C ARG A 208 -11.48 1.91 -27.35
N ILE A 209 -12.59 2.60 -27.55
CA ILE A 209 -13.46 3.13 -26.50
C ILE A 209 -14.76 2.35 -26.56
N SER A 210 -15.05 1.61 -25.50
CA SER A 210 -16.28 0.82 -25.36
C SER A 210 -17.12 1.37 -24.20
N TYR A 211 -18.39 1.58 -24.43
CA TYR A 211 -19.35 1.96 -23.39
C TYR A 211 -20.61 1.08 -23.50
N ALA A 212 -21.10 0.59 -22.36
CA ALA A 212 -22.22 -0.35 -22.34
C ALA A 212 -23.44 0.18 -23.12
N GLY A 213 -23.98 -0.64 -24.03
CA GLY A 213 -25.13 -0.31 -24.86
C GLY A 213 -24.86 0.65 -26.02
N ARG A 214 -23.61 1.00 -26.30
CA ARG A 214 -23.21 1.87 -27.43
C ARG A 214 -22.19 1.18 -28.34
N PRO A 215 -22.15 1.54 -29.64
CA PRO A 215 -21.09 1.06 -30.54
C PRO A 215 -19.70 1.51 -30.09
N ASP A 216 -18.70 0.65 -30.28
CA ASP A 216 -17.30 1.00 -30.05
C ASP A 216 -16.84 2.16 -30.94
N GLU A 217 -15.99 3.04 -30.39
CA GLU A 217 -15.30 4.10 -31.12
C GLU A 217 -13.81 3.78 -31.19
N ILE A 218 -13.17 4.06 -32.35
CA ILE A 218 -11.72 3.98 -32.50
C ILE A 218 -11.17 5.37 -32.70
N ARG A 219 -10.22 5.79 -31.85
CA ARG A 219 -9.49 7.07 -32.02
C ARG A 219 -8.02 6.82 -32.29
N SER A 220 -7.44 7.62 -33.17
CA SER A 220 -6.02 7.55 -33.56
C SER A 220 -5.25 8.76 -33.01
N PHE A 221 -4.07 8.51 -32.49
CA PHE A 221 -3.14 9.51 -31.98
C PHE A 221 -1.80 9.39 -32.72
N ARG A 222 -1.13 10.52 -32.95
CA ARG A 222 0.18 10.56 -33.61
C ARG A 222 1.24 11.05 -32.64
N HIS A 223 2.48 10.53 -32.78
CA HIS A 223 3.65 10.91 -32.02
C HIS A 223 3.41 10.81 -30.51
N VAL A 224 2.93 9.63 -30.05
CA VAL A 224 2.60 9.38 -28.66
C VAL A 224 3.83 9.00 -27.84
N ALA A 225 3.95 9.54 -26.64
CA ALA A 225 4.84 9.00 -25.61
C ALA A 225 4.17 7.76 -25.00
N LEU A 226 4.97 6.72 -24.74
CA LEU A 226 4.49 5.47 -24.18
C LEU A 226 4.67 5.46 -22.66
N TRP A 227 3.66 4.95 -21.97
CA TRP A 227 3.71 4.79 -20.52
C TRP A 227 4.66 3.66 -20.13
N SER A 228 5.53 3.93 -19.16
CA SER A 228 6.39 2.95 -18.51
C SER A 228 6.78 3.41 -17.10
N PRO A 229 7.37 2.55 -16.25
CA PRO A 229 7.91 2.96 -14.94
C PRO A 229 8.89 4.13 -14.98
N SER A 230 9.64 4.29 -16.05
CA SER A 230 10.59 5.40 -16.24
C SER A 230 9.99 6.63 -16.93
N THR A 231 8.91 6.47 -17.68
CA THR A 231 8.21 7.53 -18.43
C THR A 231 6.70 7.41 -18.25
N PRO A 232 6.14 7.75 -17.08
CA PRO A 232 4.73 7.53 -16.76
C PRO A 232 3.83 8.62 -17.37
N VAL A 233 3.83 8.72 -18.70
CA VAL A 233 3.05 9.74 -19.43
C VAL A 233 1.60 9.31 -19.57
N LEU A 234 0.69 10.19 -19.17
CA LEU A 234 -0.75 10.00 -19.24
C LEU A 234 -1.39 11.03 -20.16
N TYR A 235 -2.43 10.62 -20.87
CA TYR A 235 -3.24 11.44 -21.76
C TYR A 235 -4.67 11.51 -21.26
N ASP A 236 -5.26 12.70 -21.26
CA ASP A 236 -6.68 12.86 -20.99
C ASP A 236 -7.50 12.47 -22.23
N ILE A 237 -8.34 11.44 -22.09
CA ILE A 237 -9.26 10.99 -23.13
C ILE A 237 -10.68 11.27 -22.66
N GLU A 238 -11.27 12.31 -23.28
CA GLU A 238 -12.64 12.71 -23.00
C GLU A 238 -13.65 11.83 -23.74
N VAL A 239 -14.60 11.23 -22.99
CA VAL A 239 -15.68 10.40 -23.54
C VAL A 239 -17.00 10.80 -22.86
N GLY A 240 -17.85 11.53 -23.56
CA GLY A 240 -19.04 12.09 -22.95
C GLY A 240 -18.67 13.08 -21.84
N ARG A 241 -19.03 12.77 -20.60
CA ARG A 241 -18.68 13.57 -19.42
C ARG A 241 -17.54 13.00 -18.58
N ILE A 242 -16.97 11.88 -19.03
CA ILE A 242 -15.90 11.18 -18.32
C ILE A 242 -14.56 11.54 -18.95
N SER A 243 -13.58 11.88 -18.12
CA SER A 243 -12.17 11.98 -18.50
C SER A 243 -11.41 10.77 -17.98
N VAL A 244 -10.71 10.04 -18.85
CA VAL A 244 -9.87 8.90 -18.50
C VAL A 244 -8.41 9.28 -18.69
N LYS A 245 -7.61 9.12 -17.63
CA LYS A 245 -6.14 9.21 -17.69
C LYS A 245 -5.60 7.93 -18.35
N HIS A 246 -5.24 8.01 -19.62
CA HIS A 246 -4.80 6.84 -20.40
C HIS A 246 -3.29 6.86 -20.67
N GLY A 247 -2.61 5.76 -20.36
CA GLY A 247 -1.21 5.53 -20.72
C GLY A 247 -1.11 4.53 -21.88
N PHE A 248 -0.60 4.99 -23.03
CA PHE A 248 -0.35 4.08 -24.17
C PHE A 248 0.76 3.12 -23.84
N ARG A 249 0.52 1.82 -23.92
CA ARG A 249 1.52 0.78 -23.68
C ARG A 249 1.17 -0.52 -24.39
N THR A 250 2.19 -1.37 -24.57
CA THR A 250 2.04 -2.75 -25.00
C THR A 250 2.72 -3.67 -24.01
N ILE A 251 2.13 -4.83 -23.75
CA ILE A 251 2.66 -5.88 -22.85
C ILE A 251 2.81 -7.16 -23.67
N SER A 252 3.95 -7.83 -23.49
CA SER A 252 4.16 -9.20 -23.96
C SER A 252 4.98 -9.99 -22.96
N TYR A 253 4.81 -11.30 -22.93
CA TYR A 253 5.54 -12.22 -22.06
C TYR A 253 5.68 -13.59 -22.72
N SER A 254 6.83 -14.23 -22.52
CA SER A 254 7.08 -15.60 -22.94
C SER A 254 8.18 -16.22 -22.07
N ALA A 255 8.25 -17.54 -22.03
CA ALA A 255 9.34 -18.23 -21.35
C ALA A 255 10.71 -17.97 -22.01
N ALA A 256 10.74 -17.74 -23.31
CA ALA A 256 11.97 -17.48 -24.06
C ALA A 256 12.51 -16.05 -23.89
N ASP A 257 11.62 -15.05 -23.91
CA ASP A 257 11.99 -13.63 -23.97
C ASP A 257 11.81 -12.90 -22.65
N GLY A 258 11.04 -13.48 -21.71
CA GLY A 258 10.66 -12.84 -20.45
C GLY A 258 9.48 -11.88 -20.60
N PHE A 259 9.39 -10.90 -19.71
CA PHE A 259 8.37 -9.85 -19.74
C PHE A 259 8.89 -8.61 -20.48
N SER A 260 8.07 -8.08 -21.37
CA SER A 260 8.39 -6.87 -22.13
C SER A 260 7.27 -5.83 -22.06
N LEU A 261 7.66 -4.58 -21.86
CA LEU A 261 6.80 -3.40 -21.92
C LEU A 261 7.29 -2.52 -23.07
N ASN A 262 6.40 -2.19 -24.00
CA ASN A 262 6.73 -1.38 -25.20
C ASN A 262 7.90 -1.96 -26.03
N GLY A 263 7.99 -3.29 -26.10
CA GLY A 263 9.07 -4.00 -26.80
C GLY A 263 10.42 -3.99 -26.07
N GLN A 264 10.48 -3.43 -24.87
CA GLN A 264 11.68 -3.46 -24.03
C GLN A 264 11.55 -4.55 -22.95
N LYS A 265 12.59 -5.37 -22.77
CA LYS A 265 12.64 -6.34 -21.67
C LYS A 265 12.67 -5.61 -20.33
N VAL A 266 11.80 -5.98 -19.42
CA VAL A 266 11.72 -5.44 -18.07
C VAL A 266 11.83 -6.57 -17.06
N LEU A 267 12.80 -6.47 -16.16
CA LEU A 267 12.88 -7.33 -14.99
C LEU A 267 12.03 -6.72 -13.87
N ILE A 268 11.20 -7.53 -13.25
CA ILE A 268 10.30 -7.10 -12.19
C ILE A 268 11.03 -7.15 -10.84
N ASN A 269 11.25 -5.98 -10.26
CA ASN A 269 11.63 -5.80 -8.85
C ASN A 269 10.39 -5.35 -8.10
N GLY A 270 9.64 -6.28 -7.55
CA GLY A 270 8.34 -6.04 -6.93
C GLY A 270 8.35 -6.12 -5.42
N ALA A 271 7.28 -5.58 -4.84
CA ALA A 271 6.97 -5.67 -3.41
C ALA A 271 5.50 -6.01 -3.18
N CYS A 272 5.23 -6.90 -2.23
CA CYS A 272 3.90 -7.07 -1.66
C CYS A 272 3.61 -5.92 -0.71
N VAL A 273 2.38 -5.38 -0.76
CA VAL A 273 1.95 -4.28 0.12
C VAL A 273 0.52 -4.55 0.58
N HIS A 274 0.28 -4.50 1.89
CA HIS A 274 -1.06 -4.56 2.47
C HIS A 274 -1.84 -3.26 2.32
N HIS A 275 -3.16 -3.34 2.56
CA HIS A 275 -4.06 -2.20 2.40
C HIS A 275 -3.89 -1.14 3.50
N ASP A 276 -3.42 -1.53 4.69
CA ASP A 276 -3.24 -0.57 5.78
C ASP A 276 -2.18 0.49 5.45
N ASP A 277 -2.36 1.67 6.01
CA ASP A 277 -1.45 2.81 5.88
C ASP A 277 -0.56 2.98 7.13
N GLY A 278 -0.16 1.85 7.72
CA GLY A 278 0.67 1.81 8.92
C GLY A 278 0.03 2.58 10.08
N LEU A 279 0.60 3.74 10.45
CA LEU A 279 0.07 4.55 11.55
C LEU A 279 -1.34 5.11 11.33
N ALA A 280 -1.85 5.14 10.09
CA ALA A 280 -3.24 5.53 9.82
C ALA A 280 -4.23 4.35 9.92
N GLY A 281 -3.75 3.14 10.26
CA GLY A 281 -4.59 1.94 10.27
C GLY A 281 -5.16 1.67 8.89
N ALA A 282 -6.42 1.27 8.82
CA ALA A 282 -7.11 1.02 7.56
C ALA A 282 -7.75 2.27 6.92
N MET A 283 -7.52 3.46 7.46
CA MET A 283 -8.09 4.71 6.91
C MET A 283 -7.38 5.12 5.62
N ALA A 284 -7.97 4.81 4.48
CA ALA A 284 -7.40 5.05 3.16
C ALA A 284 -7.61 6.49 2.70
N PHE A 285 -6.88 7.43 3.30
CA PHE A 285 -6.79 8.80 2.80
C PHE A 285 -5.96 8.83 1.51
N ASP A 286 -6.37 9.62 0.52
CA ASP A 286 -5.62 9.76 -0.74
C ASP A 286 -4.13 10.08 -0.50
N ALA A 287 -3.83 10.96 0.45
CA ALA A 287 -2.47 11.34 0.79
C ALA A 287 -1.63 10.16 1.33
N ALA A 288 -2.25 9.26 2.11
CA ALA A 288 -1.59 8.07 2.64
C ALA A 288 -1.32 7.04 1.54
N GLU A 289 -2.29 6.79 0.68
CA GLU A 289 -2.17 5.90 -0.46
C GLU A 289 -1.09 6.36 -1.46
N ILE A 290 -1.08 7.65 -1.80
CA ILE A 290 -0.06 8.26 -2.65
C ILE A 290 1.33 8.12 -2.00
N ARG A 291 1.42 8.36 -0.69
CA ARG A 291 2.67 8.21 0.07
C ARG A 291 3.19 6.78 0.02
N LYS A 292 2.33 5.78 0.21
CA LYS A 292 2.65 4.35 0.15
C LYS A 292 3.31 3.99 -1.18
N VAL A 293 2.70 4.38 -2.31
CA VAL A 293 3.26 4.16 -3.65
C VAL A 293 4.60 4.92 -3.83
N ARG A 294 4.69 6.16 -3.36
CA ARG A 294 5.93 6.97 -3.42
C ARG A 294 7.06 6.30 -2.66
N LEU A 295 6.82 5.81 -1.45
CA LEU A 295 7.83 5.10 -0.65
C LEU A 295 8.35 3.84 -1.37
N MET A 296 7.48 3.07 -2.01
CA MET A 296 7.90 1.91 -2.80
C MET A 296 8.75 2.32 -4.01
N LYS A 297 8.36 3.39 -4.70
CA LYS A 297 9.15 3.93 -5.82
C LYS A 297 10.53 4.41 -5.38
N GLU A 298 10.61 5.14 -4.28
CA GLU A 298 11.86 5.63 -3.67
C GLU A 298 12.74 4.48 -3.15
N ALA A 299 12.13 3.35 -2.76
CA ALA A 299 12.83 2.14 -2.39
C ALA A 299 13.41 1.36 -3.58
N GLY A 300 13.12 1.79 -4.83
CA GLY A 300 13.67 1.21 -6.04
C GLY A 300 12.81 0.11 -6.66
N PHE A 301 11.58 -0.10 -6.17
CA PHE A 301 10.64 -1.04 -6.78
C PHE A 301 10.02 -0.48 -8.07
N ASN A 302 9.68 -1.37 -8.99
CA ASN A 302 8.97 -1.03 -10.21
C ASN A 302 7.59 -1.69 -10.33
N LEU A 303 7.22 -2.53 -9.36
CA LEU A 303 5.93 -3.21 -9.28
C LEU A 303 5.47 -3.34 -7.83
N ILE A 304 4.16 -3.21 -7.62
CA ILE A 304 3.47 -3.57 -6.37
C ILE A 304 2.48 -4.71 -6.65
N ARG A 305 2.47 -5.72 -5.79
CA ARG A 305 1.39 -6.69 -5.68
C ARG A 305 0.50 -6.29 -4.51
N THR A 306 -0.80 -6.10 -4.78
CA THR A 306 -1.78 -5.69 -3.78
C THR A 306 -2.20 -6.90 -2.95
N SER A 307 -1.57 -7.09 -1.80
CA SER A 307 -1.74 -8.30 -0.98
C SER A 307 -2.80 -8.09 0.10
N HIS A 308 -3.83 -8.87 0.19
CA HIS A 308 -4.36 -9.81 -0.80
C HIS A 308 -5.80 -9.37 -1.10
N ASN A 309 -5.97 -8.16 -1.62
CA ASN A 309 -7.28 -7.52 -1.80
C ASN A 309 -7.21 -6.32 -2.76
N PRO A 310 -8.36 -5.89 -3.31
CA PRO A 310 -8.47 -4.68 -4.11
C PRO A 310 -8.05 -3.43 -3.34
N VAL A 311 -7.38 -2.50 -4.05
CA VAL A 311 -6.91 -1.22 -3.51
C VAL A 311 -7.86 -0.07 -3.85
N THR A 312 -7.51 1.14 -3.41
CA THR A 312 -8.28 2.35 -3.72
C THR A 312 -7.94 2.91 -5.10
N LYS A 313 -8.86 3.70 -5.65
CA LYS A 313 -8.58 4.47 -6.88
C LYS A 313 -7.38 5.40 -6.71
N ALA A 314 -7.22 6.06 -5.57
CA ALA A 314 -6.11 6.96 -5.28
C ALA A 314 -4.75 6.24 -5.33
N PHE A 315 -4.69 5.00 -4.85
CA PHE A 315 -3.51 4.14 -4.96
C PHE A 315 -3.13 3.88 -6.43
N LEU A 316 -4.10 3.50 -7.27
CA LEU A 316 -3.86 3.22 -8.68
C LEU A 316 -3.54 4.49 -9.48
N ASP A 317 -4.20 5.62 -9.19
CA ASP A 317 -3.87 6.93 -9.78
C ASP A 317 -2.41 7.34 -9.45
N ALA A 318 -1.96 7.04 -8.23
CA ALA A 318 -0.56 7.24 -7.84
C ALA A 318 0.38 6.30 -8.60
N CYS A 319 0.02 5.02 -8.76
CA CYS A 319 0.78 4.06 -9.54
C CYS A 319 0.90 4.50 -11.02
N ASP A 320 -0.20 4.98 -11.61
CA ASP A 320 -0.22 5.50 -12.97
C ASP A 320 0.74 6.69 -13.16
N SER A 321 0.68 7.65 -12.22
CA SER A 321 1.43 8.91 -12.33
C SER A 321 2.90 8.81 -11.91
N LEU A 322 3.22 7.92 -10.97
CA LEU A 322 4.59 7.68 -10.51
C LEU A 322 5.32 6.59 -11.30
N GLY A 323 4.60 5.86 -12.16
CA GLY A 323 5.17 4.77 -12.95
C GLY A 323 5.46 3.54 -12.10
N MET A 324 4.45 3.01 -11.42
CA MET A 324 4.51 1.78 -10.65
C MET A 324 3.58 0.75 -11.29
N MET A 325 4.12 -0.38 -11.75
CA MET A 325 3.30 -1.49 -12.25
C MET A 325 2.54 -2.15 -11.10
N VAL A 326 1.40 -2.77 -11.38
CA VAL A 326 0.54 -3.39 -10.38
C VAL A 326 0.09 -4.78 -10.81
N ILE A 327 0.22 -5.75 -9.91
CA ILE A 327 -0.60 -6.98 -9.90
C ILE A 327 -1.76 -6.67 -8.96
N ASP A 328 -2.96 -6.59 -9.51
CA ASP A 328 -4.16 -6.27 -8.77
C ASP A 328 -4.85 -7.55 -8.35
N GLU A 329 -4.87 -7.81 -7.03
CA GLU A 329 -5.29 -9.09 -6.47
C GLU A 329 -6.66 -9.02 -5.85
N MET A 330 -7.50 -10.04 -6.15
CA MET A 330 -8.89 -10.09 -5.70
C MET A 330 -9.03 -10.69 -4.30
N TYR A 331 -8.47 -11.89 -4.07
CA TYR A 331 -8.76 -12.69 -2.88
C TYR A 331 -7.51 -13.34 -2.27
N ASP A 332 -7.50 -13.48 -0.93
CA ASP A 332 -6.52 -14.30 -0.22
C ASP A 332 -6.88 -15.80 -0.24
N ASN A 333 -8.16 -16.11 -0.10
CA ASN A 333 -8.68 -17.48 -0.05
C ASN A 333 -9.94 -17.63 -0.90
N TRP A 334 -10.34 -18.88 -1.15
CA TRP A 334 -11.56 -19.17 -1.89
C TRP A 334 -12.61 -19.81 -0.96
N TYR A 335 -13.02 -21.06 -1.23
CA TYR A 335 -14.08 -21.74 -0.49
C TYR A 335 -13.67 -22.31 0.85
N THR A 336 -12.37 -22.56 1.05
CA THR A 336 -11.83 -23.06 2.30
C THR A 336 -11.30 -21.91 3.12
N LEU A 337 -11.79 -21.76 4.35
CA LEU A 337 -11.39 -20.68 5.25
C LEU A 337 -9.89 -20.76 5.59
N LYS A 338 -9.27 -19.60 5.70
CA LYS A 338 -7.98 -19.40 6.38
C LYS A 338 -8.18 -18.85 7.78
N THR A 339 -9.21 -18.01 7.97
CA THR A 339 -9.62 -17.47 9.26
C THR A 339 -11.14 -17.53 9.42
N PRO A 340 -11.65 -17.55 10.66
CA PRO A 340 -13.11 -17.69 10.92
C PRO A 340 -13.97 -16.62 10.26
N GLY A 341 -13.49 -15.38 10.21
CA GLY A 341 -14.24 -14.22 9.73
C GLY A 341 -13.95 -13.84 8.28
N ASP A 342 -13.11 -14.59 7.56
CA ASP A 342 -12.83 -14.31 6.16
C ASP A 342 -14.07 -14.51 5.27
N HIS A 343 -13.91 -14.30 3.99
CA HIS A 343 -15.05 -14.18 3.10
C HIS A 343 -15.48 -15.50 2.40
N HIS A 344 -14.87 -16.63 2.80
CA HIS A 344 -15.15 -17.93 2.20
C HIS A 344 -16.64 -18.29 2.16
N SER A 345 -17.40 -17.92 3.19
CA SER A 345 -18.84 -18.22 3.31
C SER A 345 -19.71 -17.41 2.35
N ASP A 346 -19.23 -16.22 1.94
CA ASP A 346 -19.97 -15.29 1.10
C ASP A 346 -19.64 -15.45 -0.38
N LEU A 347 -18.55 -16.15 -0.70
CA LEU A 347 -17.92 -16.20 -2.02
C LEU A 347 -18.88 -16.60 -3.16
N ASP A 348 -19.70 -17.64 -2.97
CA ASP A 348 -20.64 -18.08 -4.01
C ASP A 348 -21.70 -17.04 -4.36
N SER A 349 -22.09 -16.22 -3.40
CA SER A 349 -23.10 -15.19 -3.60
C SER A 349 -22.52 -13.90 -4.20
N CYS A 350 -21.24 -13.59 -3.97
CA CYS A 350 -20.67 -12.28 -4.29
C CYS A 350 -19.58 -12.28 -5.37
N TYR A 351 -18.90 -13.40 -5.68
CA TYR A 351 -17.71 -13.38 -6.56
C TYR A 351 -17.92 -12.70 -7.92
N ARG A 352 -19.11 -12.82 -8.53
CA ARG A 352 -19.38 -12.18 -9.84
C ARG A 352 -19.41 -10.66 -9.70
N GLU A 353 -20.03 -10.19 -8.65
CA GLU A 353 -20.14 -8.76 -8.38
C GLU A 353 -18.77 -8.20 -7.97
N ASP A 354 -18.03 -8.94 -7.15
CA ASP A 354 -16.70 -8.56 -6.71
C ASP A 354 -15.72 -8.44 -7.89
N PHE A 355 -15.63 -9.47 -8.77
CA PHE A 355 -14.79 -9.38 -9.98
C PHE A 355 -15.27 -8.31 -10.95
N ARG A 356 -16.59 -8.12 -11.07
CA ARG A 356 -17.14 -7.02 -11.86
C ARG A 356 -16.69 -5.68 -11.29
N ALA A 357 -16.83 -5.47 -9.99
CA ALA A 357 -16.45 -4.25 -9.31
C ALA A 357 -14.96 -3.95 -9.49
N LEU A 358 -14.07 -4.91 -9.17
CA LEU A 358 -12.63 -4.79 -9.36
C LEU A 358 -12.29 -4.40 -10.80
N VAL A 359 -12.65 -5.26 -11.76
CA VAL A 359 -12.17 -5.08 -13.14
C VAL A 359 -12.75 -3.83 -13.79
N THR A 360 -14.03 -3.51 -13.55
CA THR A 360 -14.63 -2.31 -14.17
C THR A 360 -14.16 -1.00 -13.53
N SER A 361 -13.76 -1.01 -12.27
CA SER A 361 -13.13 0.14 -11.62
C SER A 361 -11.71 0.38 -12.15
N ASP A 362 -10.93 -0.70 -12.32
CA ASP A 362 -9.47 -0.59 -12.38
C ASP A 362 -8.88 -0.85 -13.78
N ARG A 363 -9.68 -1.40 -14.73
CA ARG A 363 -9.21 -1.71 -16.10
C ARG A 363 -8.71 -0.51 -16.92
N ASN A 364 -9.07 0.71 -16.55
CA ASN A 364 -8.60 1.93 -17.23
C ASN A 364 -7.23 2.41 -16.73
N HIS A 365 -6.68 1.82 -15.64
CA HIS A 365 -5.35 2.16 -15.11
C HIS A 365 -4.25 1.49 -15.93
N PRO A 366 -3.34 2.24 -16.57
CA PRO A 366 -2.21 1.67 -17.30
C PRO A 366 -1.20 0.96 -16.39
N SER A 367 -1.13 1.30 -15.11
CA SER A 367 -0.28 0.64 -14.12
C SER A 367 -0.66 -0.83 -13.88
N VAL A 368 -1.93 -1.20 -13.92
CA VAL A 368 -2.39 -2.57 -13.75
C VAL A 368 -1.94 -3.40 -14.95
N ILE A 369 -0.97 -4.30 -14.74
CA ILE A 369 -0.40 -5.15 -15.80
C ILE A 369 -0.88 -6.60 -15.73
N CYS A 370 -1.45 -7.02 -14.61
CA CYS A 370 -1.90 -8.39 -14.38
C CYS A 370 -3.03 -8.41 -13.34
N TRP A 371 -3.99 -9.30 -13.53
CA TRP A 371 -5.02 -9.62 -12.54
C TRP A 371 -4.63 -10.86 -11.75
N SER A 372 -4.77 -10.86 -10.43
CA SER A 372 -4.56 -12.04 -9.60
C SER A 372 -5.88 -12.52 -9.00
N ILE A 373 -6.14 -13.83 -9.12
CA ILE A 373 -7.40 -14.43 -8.69
C ILE A 373 -7.36 -15.01 -7.28
N GLY A 374 -6.17 -15.13 -6.68
CA GLY A 374 -6.04 -15.74 -5.36
C GLY A 374 -4.62 -15.83 -4.85
N ASN A 375 -4.52 -16.10 -3.56
CA ASN A 375 -3.27 -16.31 -2.85
C ASN A 375 -3.30 -17.60 -2.05
N GLU A 376 -2.35 -18.50 -2.26
CA GLU A 376 -2.11 -19.69 -1.44
C GLU A 376 -3.38 -20.44 -1.02
N VAL A 377 -4.29 -20.64 -1.98
CA VAL A 377 -5.60 -21.22 -1.67
C VAL A 377 -5.47 -22.63 -1.07
N ILE A 378 -6.25 -22.90 -0.02
CA ILE A 378 -6.15 -24.16 0.74
C ILE A 378 -6.53 -25.37 -0.10
N GLU A 379 -7.49 -25.22 -1.03
CA GLU A 379 -7.99 -26.28 -1.92
C GLU A 379 -7.01 -26.71 -3.02
N ARG A 380 -5.83 -26.15 -3.10
CA ARG A 380 -4.83 -26.32 -4.18
C ARG A 380 -4.53 -27.79 -4.58
N LYS A 381 -4.78 -28.76 -3.69
CA LYS A 381 -4.66 -30.20 -3.99
C LYS A 381 -5.95 -30.84 -4.53
N ASP A 382 -7.07 -30.16 -4.40
CA ASP A 382 -8.35 -30.68 -4.90
C ASP A 382 -8.47 -30.33 -6.38
N ILE A 383 -8.74 -31.34 -7.23
CA ILE A 383 -8.90 -31.11 -8.67
C ILE A 383 -9.97 -30.05 -8.98
N ARG A 384 -10.92 -29.82 -8.08
CA ARG A 384 -11.92 -28.76 -8.21
C ARG A 384 -11.32 -27.36 -8.23
N VAL A 385 -10.11 -27.17 -7.70
CA VAL A 385 -9.39 -25.89 -7.77
C VAL A 385 -9.21 -25.41 -9.21
N VAL A 386 -8.93 -26.34 -10.14
CA VAL A 386 -8.80 -26.05 -11.57
C VAL A 386 -10.09 -25.47 -12.15
N HIS A 387 -11.23 -25.99 -11.71
CA HIS A 387 -12.54 -25.48 -12.14
C HIS A 387 -12.78 -24.07 -11.57
N THR A 388 -12.45 -23.85 -10.29
CA THR A 388 -12.59 -22.55 -9.63
C THR A 388 -11.69 -21.50 -10.27
N ALA A 389 -10.41 -21.81 -10.51
CA ALA A 389 -9.48 -20.93 -11.20
C ALA A 389 -9.98 -20.52 -12.59
N ARG A 390 -10.45 -21.49 -13.40
CA ARG A 390 -11.08 -21.20 -14.70
C ARG A 390 -12.34 -20.35 -14.59
N LYS A 391 -13.19 -20.60 -13.58
CA LYS A 391 -14.39 -19.82 -13.32
C LYS A 391 -14.03 -18.36 -13.05
N PHE A 392 -13.05 -18.07 -12.20
CA PHE A 392 -12.63 -16.73 -11.85
C PHE A 392 -11.88 -16.04 -13.00
N LYS A 393 -10.96 -16.72 -13.65
CA LYS A 393 -10.32 -16.21 -14.87
C LYS A 393 -11.36 -15.83 -15.93
N ASN A 394 -12.36 -16.67 -16.18
CA ASN A 394 -13.40 -16.37 -17.14
C ASN A 394 -14.27 -15.18 -16.72
N GLU A 395 -14.46 -14.97 -15.41
CA GLU A 395 -15.21 -13.80 -14.93
C GLU A 395 -14.43 -12.50 -15.22
N ILE A 396 -13.12 -12.47 -14.98
CA ILE A 396 -12.25 -11.35 -15.36
C ILE A 396 -12.33 -11.07 -16.88
N LEU A 397 -12.17 -12.12 -17.70
CA LEU A 397 -12.15 -12.01 -19.16
C LEU A 397 -13.45 -11.47 -19.78
N ARG A 398 -14.56 -11.46 -19.06
CA ARG A 398 -15.80 -10.78 -19.47
C ARG A 398 -15.65 -9.26 -19.54
N TYR A 399 -14.79 -8.71 -18.71
CA TYR A 399 -14.64 -7.26 -18.53
C TYR A 399 -13.30 -6.72 -19.05
N ASP A 400 -12.26 -7.56 -19.01
CA ASP A 400 -10.94 -7.25 -19.56
C ASP A 400 -10.20 -8.51 -20.04
N SER A 401 -9.91 -8.56 -21.34
CA SER A 401 -9.11 -9.62 -21.97
C SER A 401 -7.73 -9.12 -22.43
N THR A 402 -7.30 -7.95 -21.97
CA THR A 402 -6.05 -7.32 -22.44
C THR A 402 -4.86 -7.59 -21.54
N ARG A 403 -5.09 -8.15 -20.34
CA ARG A 403 -4.07 -8.42 -19.34
C ARG A 403 -4.02 -9.92 -19.00
N PRO A 404 -2.82 -10.44 -18.64
CA PRO A 404 -2.70 -11.80 -18.11
C PRO A 404 -3.39 -11.94 -16.76
N VAL A 405 -3.68 -13.21 -16.42
CA VAL A 405 -4.23 -13.61 -15.12
C VAL A 405 -3.23 -14.51 -14.42
N THR A 406 -2.98 -14.25 -13.15
CA THR A 406 -2.08 -14.99 -12.28
C THR A 406 -2.78 -15.46 -11.00
N GLU A 407 -2.10 -16.26 -10.23
CA GLU A 407 -2.37 -16.62 -8.84
C GLU A 407 -1.05 -16.94 -8.15
N ALA A 408 -0.96 -16.68 -6.86
CA ALA A 408 0.19 -17.01 -6.04
C ALA A 408 0.05 -18.43 -5.48
N LEU A 409 0.86 -19.36 -5.99
CA LEU A 409 0.88 -20.76 -5.56
C LEU A 409 1.96 -20.98 -4.51
N CYS A 410 1.65 -21.71 -3.43
CA CYS A 410 2.63 -22.18 -2.46
C CYS A 410 2.61 -23.71 -2.34
N ALA A 411 3.75 -24.29 -1.98
CA ALA A 411 3.84 -25.72 -1.66
C ALA A 411 4.05 -25.90 -0.16
N TRP A 412 3.03 -26.38 0.51
CA TRP A 412 3.18 -26.93 1.86
C TRP A 412 3.35 -28.44 1.84
N ASP A 413 3.49 -28.99 0.65
CA ASP A 413 3.57 -30.42 0.39
C ASP A 413 4.83 -30.77 -0.38
N SER A 414 5.35 -31.97 -0.17
CA SER A 414 6.53 -32.47 -0.87
C SER A 414 6.31 -32.74 -2.36
N ASP A 415 5.04 -32.85 -2.77
CA ASP A 415 4.60 -33.26 -4.10
C ASP A 415 4.10 -32.04 -4.88
N TRP A 416 5.06 -31.24 -5.37
CA TRP A 416 4.78 -29.96 -6.06
C TRP A 416 4.08 -30.14 -7.40
N GLU A 417 4.38 -31.21 -8.13
CA GLU A 417 3.83 -31.48 -9.47
C GLU A 417 2.30 -31.65 -9.47
N ILE A 418 1.69 -31.90 -8.32
CA ILE A 418 0.24 -32.00 -8.18
C ILE A 418 -0.47 -30.70 -8.56
N TYR A 419 0.24 -29.57 -8.52
CA TYR A 419 -0.31 -28.25 -8.85
C TYR A 419 -0.24 -27.92 -10.35
N ASP A 420 0.41 -28.72 -11.20
CA ASP A 420 0.54 -28.43 -12.62
C ASP A 420 -0.79 -28.18 -13.32
N PRO A 421 -1.89 -28.97 -13.11
CA PRO A 421 -3.18 -28.70 -13.73
C PRO A 421 -3.80 -27.36 -13.30
N HIS A 422 -3.49 -26.88 -12.11
CA HIS A 422 -3.90 -25.58 -11.62
C HIS A 422 -3.06 -24.47 -12.26
N ALA A 423 -1.76 -24.62 -12.26
CA ALA A 423 -0.81 -23.68 -12.86
C ALA A 423 -1.09 -23.47 -14.37
N GLU A 424 -1.50 -24.50 -15.10
CA GLU A 424 -1.87 -24.39 -16.53
C GLU A 424 -3.11 -23.54 -16.82
N VAL A 425 -3.91 -23.21 -15.83
CA VAL A 425 -5.01 -22.25 -15.99
C VAL A 425 -4.49 -20.82 -16.11
N LEU A 426 -3.36 -20.53 -15.48
CA LEU A 426 -2.80 -19.20 -15.33
C LEU A 426 -1.99 -18.80 -16.58
N ASP A 427 -1.92 -17.52 -16.88
CA ASP A 427 -1.11 -16.98 -17.97
C ASP A 427 0.34 -16.76 -17.52
N ILE A 428 0.53 -16.36 -16.26
CA ILE A 428 1.82 -16.26 -15.57
C ILE A 428 1.63 -16.93 -14.21
N VAL A 429 2.54 -17.80 -13.82
CA VAL A 429 2.41 -18.59 -12.59
C VAL A 429 3.19 -17.94 -11.46
N GLY A 430 2.50 -17.60 -10.37
CA GLY A 430 3.09 -17.07 -9.16
C GLY A 430 3.65 -18.18 -8.27
N TYR A 431 4.88 -18.03 -7.82
CA TYR A 431 5.54 -18.93 -6.86
C TYR A 431 5.79 -18.20 -5.55
N ASN A 432 5.15 -18.65 -4.46
CA ASN A 432 5.45 -18.15 -3.13
C ASN A 432 6.53 -19.02 -2.48
N TYR A 433 7.73 -18.45 -2.26
CA TYR A 433 8.89 -19.10 -1.58
C TYR A 433 9.41 -20.38 -2.25
N LEU A 434 9.11 -20.61 -3.53
CA LEU A 434 9.35 -21.88 -4.24
C LEU A 434 10.23 -21.76 -5.49
N ILE A 435 10.90 -20.64 -5.66
CA ILE A 435 11.68 -20.38 -6.88
C ILE A 435 12.73 -21.46 -7.16
N GLN A 436 13.22 -22.15 -6.14
CA GLN A 436 14.17 -23.27 -6.30
C GLN A 436 13.61 -24.45 -7.10
N LYS A 437 12.30 -24.50 -7.37
CA LYS A 437 11.65 -25.51 -8.22
C LYS A 437 11.66 -25.16 -9.71
N HIS A 438 12.17 -24.00 -10.07
CA HIS A 438 12.08 -23.45 -11.43
C HIS A 438 12.73 -24.34 -12.51
N GLU A 439 13.88 -24.99 -12.22
CA GLU A 439 14.56 -25.82 -13.21
C GLU A 439 13.79 -27.11 -13.50
N GLU A 440 13.32 -27.81 -12.45
CA GLU A 440 12.49 -29.01 -12.57
C GLU A 440 11.21 -28.70 -13.36
N ASP A 441 10.60 -27.57 -13.07
CA ASP A 441 9.37 -27.12 -13.71
C ASP A 441 9.59 -26.70 -15.17
N HIS A 442 10.67 -26.00 -15.46
CA HIS A 442 10.99 -25.61 -16.82
C HIS A 442 11.30 -26.81 -17.73
N ILE A 443 11.91 -27.89 -17.19
CA ILE A 443 12.10 -29.16 -17.92
C ILE A 443 10.73 -29.79 -18.23
N ARG A 444 9.80 -29.78 -17.27
CA ARG A 444 8.49 -30.42 -17.38
C ARG A 444 7.49 -29.57 -18.18
N CYS A 445 7.54 -28.24 -18.00
CA CYS A 445 6.63 -27.25 -18.57
C CYS A 445 7.44 -26.08 -19.18
N PRO A 446 8.11 -26.27 -20.32
CA PRO A 446 9.09 -25.28 -20.84
C PRO A 446 8.48 -23.95 -21.29
N GLU A 447 7.17 -23.90 -21.54
CA GLU A 447 6.47 -22.65 -21.92
C GLU A 447 5.96 -21.87 -20.71
N ARG A 448 6.14 -22.38 -19.48
CA ARG A 448 5.65 -21.72 -18.26
C ARG A 448 6.46 -20.46 -17.98
N VAL A 449 5.76 -19.33 -17.88
CA VAL A 449 6.32 -18.06 -17.40
C VAL A 449 6.08 -17.96 -15.90
N ILE A 450 7.13 -17.64 -15.16
CA ILE A 450 7.13 -17.66 -13.69
C ILE A 450 7.53 -16.29 -13.16
N TRP A 451 6.92 -15.85 -12.11
CA TRP A 451 7.45 -14.85 -11.18
C TRP A 451 7.36 -15.36 -9.75
N GLN A 452 8.28 -14.90 -8.92
CA GLN A 452 8.19 -15.15 -7.50
C GLN A 452 7.25 -14.11 -6.89
N THR A 453 6.02 -14.53 -6.57
CA THR A 453 4.96 -13.63 -6.04
C THR A 453 5.15 -13.33 -4.56
N GLU A 454 5.92 -14.15 -3.85
CA GLU A 454 6.41 -13.86 -2.50
C GLU A 454 7.78 -14.46 -2.29
N SER A 455 8.68 -13.68 -1.66
CA SER A 455 10.04 -14.12 -1.36
C SER A 455 10.51 -13.64 0.01
N TYR A 456 11.46 -14.38 0.60
CA TYR A 456 12.05 -14.00 1.88
C TYR A 456 12.99 -12.78 1.71
N PRO A 457 12.88 -11.74 2.57
CA PRO A 457 13.74 -10.56 2.48
C PRO A 457 15.22 -10.86 2.53
N ARG A 458 15.64 -11.85 3.34
CA ARG A 458 17.03 -12.27 3.48
C ARG A 458 17.63 -12.90 2.23
N ASP A 459 16.80 -13.43 1.32
CA ASP A 459 17.22 -14.10 0.09
C ASP A 459 17.35 -13.15 -1.11
N ALA A 460 17.42 -11.84 -0.88
CA ALA A 460 17.41 -10.79 -1.91
C ALA A 460 18.40 -11.06 -3.06
N PHE A 461 19.64 -11.48 -2.77
CA PHE A 461 20.64 -11.77 -3.80
C PHE A 461 20.24 -12.99 -4.64
N ARG A 462 19.85 -14.07 -4.00
CA ARG A 462 19.47 -15.32 -4.67
C ARG A 462 18.29 -15.10 -5.62
N ASN A 463 17.28 -14.37 -5.17
CA ASN A 463 16.08 -14.08 -5.94
C ASN A 463 16.37 -13.16 -7.13
N TRP A 464 17.19 -12.13 -6.91
CA TRP A 464 17.71 -11.27 -7.98
C TRP A 464 18.48 -12.10 -9.02
N ALA A 465 19.35 -13.02 -8.59
CA ALA A 465 20.16 -13.85 -9.49
C ALA A 465 19.28 -14.75 -10.37
N TYR A 466 18.24 -15.38 -9.80
CA TYR A 466 17.31 -16.19 -10.57
C TYR A 466 16.58 -15.38 -11.66
N ALA A 467 16.02 -14.24 -11.32
CA ALA A 467 15.34 -13.39 -12.29
C ALA A 467 16.30 -12.85 -13.37
N HIS A 468 17.56 -12.63 -13.01
CA HIS A 468 18.57 -12.15 -13.96
C HIS A 468 19.09 -13.24 -14.90
N ASP A 469 19.24 -14.48 -14.42
CA ASP A 469 19.90 -15.58 -15.14
C ASP A 469 18.94 -16.40 -16.01
N TYR A 470 17.64 -16.42 -15.69
CA TYR A 470 16.65 -17.25 -16.37
C TYR A 470 15.54 -16.39 -16.99
N PRO A 471 15.39 -16.35 -18.33
CA PRO A 471 14.40 -15.47 -18.98
C PRO A 471 12.95 -15.82 -18.63
N TYR A 472 12.64 -17.09 -18.34
CA TYR A 472 11.30 -17.53 -17.95
C TYR A 472 10.92 -17.12 -16.51
N ILE A 473 11.88 -16.62 -15.71
CA ILE A 473 11.64 -16.01 -14.41
C ILE A 473 11.61 -14.49 -14.60
N ILE A 474 10.43 -13.91 -14.70
CA ILE A 474 10.28 -12.50 -15.09
C ILE A 474 10.49 -11.51 -13.93
N GLY A 475 10.56 -12.00 -12.69
CA GLY A 475 10.85 -11.13 -11.53
C GLY A 475 10.70 -11.78 -10.17
N ASP A 476 10.99 -10.96 -9.16
CA ASP A 476 10.88 -11.26 -7.74
C ASP A 476 10.06 -10.19 -7.04
N ILE A 477 9.13 -10.60 -6.17
CA ILE A 477 8.25 -9.73 -5.39
C ILE A 477 8.42 -10.09 -3.92
N VAL A 478 9.05 -9.20 -3.16
CA VAL A 478 9.40 -9.48 -1.77
C VAL A 478 8.18 -9.44 -0.84
N TRP A 479 8.15 -10.30 0.17
CA TRP A 479 7.27 -10.23 1.32
C TRP A 479 7.98 -9.57 2.50
N THR A 480 7.85 -8.22 2.74
CA THR A 480 7.03 -7.24 2.03
C THR A 480 7.83 -5.98 1.68
N GLY A 481 7.21 -5.03 0.95
CA GLY A 481 7.81 -3.72 0.72
C GLY A 481 7.69 -2.80 1.92
N LEU A 482 6.56 -2.86 2.63
CA LEU A 482 6.25 -2.04 3.80
C LEU A 482 5.91 -2.94 4.98
N ASP A 483 6.37 -2.59 6.19
CA ASP A 483 5.86 -3.20 7.42
C ASP A 483 4.38 -2.90 7.56
N TYR A 484 3.62 -3.81 8.18
CA TYR A 484 2.17 -3.72 8.26
C TYR A 484 1.65 -4.23 9.61
N LEU A 485 0.40 -3.88 9.92
CA LEU A 485 -0.27 -4.32 11.14
C LEU A 485 -0.84 -5.74 10.96
N GLY A 486 -0.91 -6.50 12.04
CA GLY A 486 -1.31 -7.92 12.01
C GLY A 486 -0.20 -8.88 11.60
N GLU A 487 -0.53 -10.16 11.38
CA GLU A 487 0.43 -11.28 11.25
C GLU A 487 1.60 -11.14 12.24
N SER A 488 1.24 -10.95 13.48
CA SER A 488 2.11 -10.50 14.56
C SER A 488 3.33 -11.38 14.73
N GLY A 489 4.52 -10.78 14.57
CA GLY A 489 5.80 -11.47 14.70
C GLY A 489 6.43 -11.95 13.38
N ILE A 490 5.75 -11.83 12.24
CA ILE A 490 6.38 -12.10 10.92
C ILE A 490 7.58 -11.16 10.72
N GLY A 491 8.70 -11.72 10.28
CA GLY A 491 9.94 -10.93 10.06
C GLY A 491 10.63 -10.46 11.34
N GLN A 492 10.13 -10.81 12.51
CA GLN A 492 10.74 -10.46 13.78
C GLN A 492 11.99 -11.30 14.04
N PHE A 493 13.01 -10.68 14.59
CA PHE A 493 14.13 -11.34 15.25
C PHE A 493 13.90 -11.32 16.77
N TYR A 494 14.47 -12.30 17.48
CA TYR A 494 14.26 -12.48 18.90
C TYR A 494 15.58 -12.49 19.67
N TYR A 495 15.54 -11.89 20.85
CA TYR A 495 16.61 -12.01 21.83
C TYR A 495 16.43 -13.25 22.70
N GLU A 496 17.50 -13.69 23.37
CA GLU A 496 17.46 -14.83 24.29
C GLU A 496 16.45 -14.56 25.44
N GLY A 497 15.54 -15.52 25.65
CA GLY A 497 14.48 -15.42 26.65
C GLY A 497 13.13 -14.91 26.12
N GLU A 498 13.06 -14.40 24.87
CA GLU A 498 11.78 -14.07 24.24
C GLU A 498 11.12 -15.33 23.64
N THR A 499 9.79 -15.28 23.45
CA THR A 499 9.04 -16.34 22.75
C THR A 499 9.55 -16.43 21.31
N ARG A 500 10.07 -17.58 20.94
CA ARG A 500 10.65 -17.85 19.63
C ARG A 500 9.69 -18.62 18.76
N GLY A 501 9.89 -18.53 17.47
CA GLY A 501 9.22 -19.32 16.44
C GLY A 501 8.57 -18.45 15.38
N GLU A 502 8.05 -19.14 14.38
CA GLU A 502 7.31 -18.47 13.30
C GLU A 502 5.95 -18.00 13.82
N HIS A 503 5.42 -16.92 13.24
CA HIS A 503 4.15 -16.30 13.65
C HIS A 503 2.96 -17.30 13.69
N PHE A 504 2.96 -18.32 12.85
CA PHE A 504 1.93 -19.36 12.80
C PHE A 504 2.13 -20.49 13.82
N LEU A 505 3.28 -20.54 14.52
CA LEU A 505 3.59 -21.56 15.53
C LEU A 505 3.37 -21.08 16.96
N ALA A 506 3.39 -19.78 17.20
CA ALA A 506 3.29 -19.21 18.53
C ALA A 506 2.52 -17.89 18.54
N LYS A 507 1.99 -17.52 19.70
CA LYS A 507 1.42 -16.17 19.93
C LYS A 507 2.55 -15.23 20.34
N HIS A 508 2.69 -14.14 19.66
CA HIS A 508 3.81 -13.21 19.81
C HIS A 508 3.47 -11.90 20.54
N PHE A 509 2.33 -11.84 21.24
CA PHE A 509 2.04 -10.66 22.05
C PHE A 509 3.25 -10.29 22.94
N PRO A 510 3.69 -9.02 23.00
CA PRO A 510 3.02 -7.79 22.55
C PRO A 510 3.24 -7.38 21.08
N PHE A 511 3.90 -8.18 20.25
CA PHE A 511 3.96 -7.85 18.83
C PHE A 511 2.55 -7.81 18.25
N HIS A 512 2.22 -6.71 17.54
CA HIS A 512 0.91 -6.51 16.92
C HIS A 512 1.01 -6.24 15.41
N GLY A 513 2.20 -6.44 14.82
CA GLY A 513 2.44 -6.28 13.39
C GLY A 513 3.66 -7.07 12.90
N ALA A 514 3.89 -6.99 11.59
CA ALA A 514 4.96 -7.64 10.85
C ALA A 514 6.13 -6.67 10.63
N TYR A 515 7.35 -7.17 10.73
CA TYR A 515 8.60 -6.42 10.61
C TYR A 515 9.47 -6.88 9.43
N CYS A 516 8.87 -7.50 8.42
CA CYS A 516 9.55 -8.06 7.23
C CYS A 516 9.71 -7.06 6.08
N GLY A 517 9.11 -5.86 6.18
CA GLY A 517 9.15 -4.84 5.14
C GLY A 517 10.56 -4.30 4.88
N ASP A 518 10.84 -3.96 3.61
CA ASP A 518 12.03 -3.18 3.24
C ASP A 518 11.98 -1.75 3.81
N VAL A 519 10.76 -1.24 4.03
CA VAL A 519 10.46 0.07 4.63
C VAL A 519 9.61 -0.15 5.87
N ASP A 520 9.90 0.53 6.97
CA ASP A 520 9.09 0.42 8.18
C ASP A 520 7.78 1.26 8.10
N ILE A 521 6.85 1.05 9.04
CA ILE A 521 5.54 1.74 9.03
C ILE A 521 5.61 3.26 9.16
N THR A 522 6.76 3.82 9.58
CA THR A 522 7.00 5.27 9.61
C THR A 522 7.52 5.80 8.28
N GLY A 523 7.93 4.92 7.36
CA GLY A 523 8.48 5.25 6.06
C GLY A 523 10.00 5.26 5.99
N TRP A 524 10.71 4.77 7.01
CA TRP A 524 12.16 4.67 6.96
C TRP A 524 12.61 3.37 6.27
N ARG A 525 13.52 3.51 5.30
CA ARG A 525 14.12 2.38 4.58
C ARG A 525 15.12 1.65 5.47
N LYS A 526 14.91 0.33 5.65
CA LYS A 526 15.84 -0.54 6.37
C LYS A 526 17.09 -0.84 5.51
N PRO A 527 18.23 -1.26 6.08
CA PRO A 527 19.40 -1.60 5.30
C PRO A 527 19.18 -2.61 4.17
N VAL A 528 18.32 -3.59 4.36
CA VAL A 528 17.95 -4.59 3.33
C VAL A 528 17.32 -3.94 2.09
N SER A 529 16.55 -2.87 2.25
CA SER A 529 16.00 -2.09 1.14
C SER A 529 17.08 -1.48 0.26
N HIS A 530 18.13 -0.93 0.86
CA HIS A 530 19.28 -0.37 0.12
C HIS A 530 20.10 -1.45 -0.57
N TYR A 531 20.19 -2.64 0.03
CA TYR A 531 20.84 -3.79 -0.60
C TYR A 531 20.06 -4.26 -1.82
N ARG A 532 18.74 -4.42 -1.70
CA ARG A 532 17.86 -4.81 -2.81
C ARG A 532 17.90 -3.78 -3.94
N ASP A 533 17.73 -2.51 -3.62
CA ASP A 533 17.81 -1.42 -4.59
C ASP A 533 19.15 -1.42 -5.36
N MET A 534 20.28 -1.60 -4.66
CA MET A 534 21.59 -1.73 -5.29
C MET A 534 21.64 -2.93 -6.26
N LEU A 535 21.11 -4.09 -5.85
CA LEU A 535 21.14 -5.30 -6.72
C LEU A 535 20.40 -5.05 -8.04
N TRP A 536 19.20 -4.44 -7.98
CA TRP A 536 18.32 -4.28 -9.12
C TRP A 536 18.61 -3.04 -9.97
N ASN A 537 18.99 -1.92 -9.34
CA ASN A 537 19.02 -0.61 -10.00
C ASN A 537 20.43 -0.04 -10.21
N VAL A 538 21.46 -0.62 -9.57
CA VAL A 538 22.84 -0.13 -9.71
C VAL A 538 23.60 -1.03 -10.67
N PRO A 539 24.15 -0.48 -11.79
CA PRO A 539 24.93 -1.26 -12.75
C PRO A 539 26.22 -1.86 -12.15
N GLU A 540 26.67 -2.96 -12.75
CA GLU A 540 27.95 -3.58 -12.42
C GLU A 540 29.12 -2.58 -12.60
N GLY A 541 30.03 -2.54 -11.63
CA GLY A 541 31.17 -1.61 -11.65
C GLY A 541 30.83 -0.14 -11.35
N ALA A 542 29.58 0.16 -10.99
CA ALA A 542 29.19 1.52 -10.64
C ALA A 542 29.79 2.01 -9.33
N ASP A 543 29.93 3.33 -9.21
CA ASP A 543 30.46 4.00 -8.04
C ASP A 543 29.35 4.17 -6.96
N TYR A 544 29.11 3.08 -6.21
CA TYR A 544 28.05 3.01 -5.19
C TYR A 544 28.60 2.36 -3.91
N VAL A 545 28.26 2.92 -2.75
CA VAL A 545 28.59 2.38 -1.42
C VAL A 545 27.45 2.68 -0.46
N TYR A 546 27.04 1.68 0.29
CA TYR A 546 26.13 1.83 1.43
C TYR A 546 26.67 1.03 2.62
N LEU A 547 26.79 1.69 3.78
CA LEU A 547 27.38 1.15 4.99
C LEU A 547 26.29 0.79 6.00
N SER A 548 26.33 -0.44 6.52
CA SER A 548 25.44 -0.97 7.55
C SER A 548 26.25 -1.70 8.63
N VAL A 549 25.72 -1.73 9.84
CA VAL A 549 26.39 -2.37 10.98
C VAL A 549 25.41 -3.36 11.61
N ARG A 550 25.85 -4.61 11.73
CA ARG A 550 25.06 -5.67 12.36
C ARG A 550 25.07 -5.52 13.87
N GLU A 551 23.91 -5.70 14.50
CA GLU A 551 23.84 -5.73 15.97
C GLU A 551 24.58 -6.97 16.49
N PRO A 552 25.56 -6.81 17.41
CA PRO A 552 26.29 -7.95 17.93
C PRO A 552 25.42 -8.82 18.87
N ASP A 553 25.58 -10.14 18.77
CA ASP A 553 25.09 -11.05 19.80
C ASP A 553 25.55 -10.62 21.19
N TYR A 554 24.70 -10.73 22.19
CA TYR A 554 24.99 -10.36 23.59
C TYR A 554 25.19 -8.85 23.85
N TYR A 555 24.93 -8.00 22.84
CA TYR A 555 24.99 -6.55 23.07
C TYR A 555 23.82 -6.06 23.92
N LYS A 556 22.59 -6.41 23.56
CA LYS A 556 21.37 -6.10 24.35
C LYS A 556 21.02 -7.23 25.28
N GLN A 557 20.43 -8.30 24.78
CA GLN A 557 19.93 -9.40 25.59
C GLN A 557 20.26 -10.77 24.96
N GLY A 558 21.40 -11.36 25.33
CA GLY A 558 21.79 -12.69 24.92
C GLY A 558 21.93 -12.84 23.39
N ARG A 559 21.72 -14.04 22.89
CA ARG A 559 21.87 -14.37 21.48
C ARG A 559 20.65 -13.94 20.67
N ILE A 560 20.91 -13.40 19.47
CA ILE A 560 19.88 -13.07 18.48
C ILE A 560 19.49 -14.33 17.70
N SER A 561 18.21 -14.47 17.42
CA SER A 561 17.67 -15.57 16.60
C SER A 561 16.77 -14.99 15.50
N GLU A 562 16.94 -15.48 14.28
CA GLU A 562 16.16 -15.11 13.11
C GLU A 562 15.01 -16.09 12.87
N THR A 563 13.99 -15.63 12.17
CA THR A 563 12.88 -16.41 11.61
C THR A 563 12.99 -16.48 10.08
N MET A 564 12.07 -17.15 9.39
CA MET A 564 12.13 -17.28 7.94
C MET A 564 12.10 -15.94 7.21
N TRP A 565 11.28 -15.00 7.68
CA TRP A 565 11.10 -13.67 7.08
C TRP A 565 11.99 -12.59 7.68
N SER A 566 12.72 -12.87 8.74
CA SER A 566 13.58 -11.87 9.36
C SER A 566 14.88 -11.66 8.57
N VAL A 567 15.39 -10.46 8.72
CA VAL A 567 16.76 -10.09 8.36
C VAL A 567 17.49 -9.77 9.66
N TRP A 568 18.78 -10.13 9.76
CA TRP A 568 19.58 -9.81 10.93
C TRP A 568 19.48 -8.32 11.26
N PRO A 569 19.22 -7.95 12.52
CA PRO A 569 19.11 -6.54 12.89
C PRO A 569 20.39 -5.77 12.55
N SER A 570 20.25 -4.87 11.61
CA SER A 570 21.34 -4.07 11.07
C SER A 570 20.95 -2.60 11.06
N TRP A 571 21.90 -1.73 11.41
CA TRP A 571 21.62 -0.33 11.69
C TRP A 571 22.62 0.59 11.00
N ARG A 572 22.20 1.79 10.66
CA ARG A 572 23.13 2.90 10.35
C ARG A 572 23.60 3.56 11.65
N SER A 573 24.31 2.79 12.46
CA SER A 573 24.74 3.19 13.78
C SER A 573 26.18 2.75 14.06
N TRP A 574 26.96 3.63 14.68
CA TRP A 574 28.24 3.30 15.30
C TRP A 574 28.20 3.66 16.79
N ASN A 575 27.08 3.33 17.45
CA ASN A 575 26.83 3.54 18.89
C ASN A 575 26.74 2.17 19.60
N TRP A 576 27.88 1.65 20.05
CA TRP A 576 27.96 0.38 20.75
C TRP A 576 28.60 0.55 22.13
N ALA A 577 28.09 1.47 22.94
CA ALA A 577 28.61 1.80 24.25
C ALA A 577 28.68 0.56 25.16
N GLY A 578 29.84 0.36 25.82
CA GLY A 578 30.12 -0.84 26.64
C GLY A 578 30.63 -2.04 25.83
N TRP A 579 30.80 -1.88 24.51
CA TRP A 579 31.34 -2.93 23.61
C TRP A 579 32.79 -2.68 23.20
N GLU A 580 33.48 -1.67 23.82
CA GLU A 580 34.81 -1.21 23.48
C GLU A 580 35.81 -2.37 23.39
N GLY A 581 36.50 -2.43 22.25
CA GLY A 581 37.50 -3.48 21.93
C GLY A 581 36.95 -4.81 21.48
N LYS A 582 35.61 -5.06 21.56
CA LYS A 582 34.97 -6.26 21.05
C LYS A 582 34.65 -6.10 19.58
N PRO A 583 34.61 -7.20 18.80
CA PRO A 583 34.31 -7.14 17.38
C PRO A 583 32.87 -6.76 17.11
N VAL A 584 32.67 -5.91 16.10
CA VAL A 584 31.38 -5.55 15.51
C VAL A 584 31.48 -5.84 14.02
N GLU A 585 30.46 -6.47 13.45
CA GLU A 585 30.42 -6.78 12.04
C GLU A 585 29.85 -5.59 11.26
N VAL A 586 30.63 -5.16 10.26
CA VAL A 586 30.29 -4.05 9.37
C VAL A 586 30.08 -4.61 7.97
N GLU A 587 28.91 -4.42 7.41
CA GLU A 587 28.57 -4.78 6.03
C GLU A 587 28.59 -3.53 5.14
N VAL A 588 29.20 -3.65 3.98
CA VAL A 588 29.20 -2.60 2.96
C VAL A 588 28.66 -3.16 1.66
N PHE A 589 27.58 -2.60 1.17
CA PHE A 589 26.98 -2.96 -0.11
C PHE A 589 27.58 -2.11 -1.22
N SER A 590 28.12 -2.74 -2.27
CA SER A 590 28.78 -2.01 -3.36
C SER A 590 28.79 -2.82 -4.66
N LYS A 591 28.74 -2.11 -5.81
CA LYS A 591 29.00 -2.66 -7.14
C LYS A 591 30.43 -2.33 -7.63
N ALA A 592 31.22 -1.55 -6.87
CA ALA A 592 32.61 -1.32 -7.15
C ALA A 592 33.46 -2.58 -6.90
N PRO A 593 34.60 -2.77 -7.60
CA PRO A 593 35.37 -4.02 -7.49
C PRO A 593 36.03 -4.24 -6.12
N ARG A 594 36.19 -3.20 -5.33
CA ARG A 594 36.80 -3.26 -3.98
C ARG A 594 36.22 -2.19 -3.08
N VAL A 595 36.21 -2.44 -1.77
CA VAL A 595 35.84 -1.49 -0.72
C VAL A 595 36.96 -1.41 0.32
N ASN A 596 37.34 -0.19 0.68
CA ASN A 596 38.17 0.12 1.85
C ASN A 596 37.29 0.61 2.99
N LEU A 597 37.57 0.14 4.22
CA LEU A 597 36.93 0.59 5.45
C LEU A 597 37.93 1.32 6.33
N TYR A 598 37.57 2.50 6.83
CA TYR A 598 38.38 3.37 7.68
C TYR A 598 37.65 3.63 9.00
N LEU A 599 38.42 3.69 10.10
CA LEU A 599 37.97 4.18 11.39
C LEU A 599 38.91 5.39 11.79
N ASP A 600 38.34 6.58 11.95
CA ASP A 600 39.09 7.84 12.19
C ASP A 600 40.23 8.05 11.16
N ASP A 601 39.90 7.84 9.88
CA ASP A 601 40.81 7.92 8.72
C ASP A 601 41.95 6.88 8.68
N VAL A 602 41.97 5.93 9.62
CA VAL A 602 42.90 4.79 9.60
C VAL A 602 42.27 3.63 8.87
N LEU A 603 42.93 3.08 7.85
CA LEU A 603 42.46 1.91 7.12
C LEU A 603 42.38 0.69 8.07
N VAL A 604 41.19 0.14 8.28
CA VAL A 604 40.95 -1.04 9.14
C VAL A 604 40.65 -2.29 8.36
N GLY A 605 40.33 -2.16 7.05
CA GLY A 605 40.08 -3.33 6.20
C GLY A 605 39.97 -2.93 4.72
N SER A 606 40.25 -3.90 3.84
CA SER A 606 40.02 -3.81 2.39
C SER A 606 39.50 -5.15 1.89
N ALA A 607 38.44 -5.17 1.11
CA ALA A 607 37.82 -6.37 0.61
C ALA A 607 37.45 -6.22 -0.87
N GLU A 608 37.64 -7.30 -1.65
CA GLU A 608 37.11 -7.39 -3.00
C GLU A 608 35.60 -7.64 -2.98
N VAL A 609 34.89 -7.05 -3.93
CA VAL A 609 33.45 -7.15 -4.08
C VAL A 609 33.12 -7.62 -5.49
N SER A 610 32.24 -8.59 -5.58
CA SER A 610 31.83 -9.19 -6.86
C SER A 610 30.51 -9.93 -6.66
N ARG A 611 29.98 -10.50 -7.73
CA ARG A 611 28.83 -11.40 -7.66
C ARG A 611 29.07 -12.61 -6.73
N ALA A 612 30.32 -13.13 -6.67
CA ALA A 612 30.68 -14.24 -5.79
C ALA A 612 30.64 -13.89 -4.29
N THR A 613 30.77 -12.62 -3.95
CA THR A 613 30.62 -12.10 -2.58
C THR A 613 29.22 -11.51 -2.34
N GLU A 614 28.26 -11.79 -3.22
CA GLU A 614 26.91 -11.21 -3.21
C GLU A 614 26.90 -9.66 -3.18
N TYR A 615 27.94 -9.03 -3.75
CA TYR A 615 28.16 -7.56 -3.71
C TYR A 615 28.24 -6.97 -2.30
N LYS A 616 28.74 -7.75 -1.34
CA LYS A 616 29.00 -7.36 0.04
C LYS A 616 30.48 -7.40 0.35
N ALA A 617 30.98 -6.40 1.06
CA ALA A 617 32.22 -6.45 1.80
C ALA A 617 31.90 -6.51 3.29
N VAL A 618 32.43 -7.54 3.99
CA VAL A 618 32.14 -7.79 5.41
C VAL A 618 33.44 -7.65 6.20
N PHE A 619 33.39 -6.83 7.26
CA PHE A 619 34.52 -6.54 8.11
C PHE A 619 34.20 -6.80 9.58
N SER A 620 35.13 -7.40 10.32
CA SER A 620 35.06 -7.51 11.78
C SER A 620 35.94 -6.43 12.39
N VAL A 621 35.33 -5.42 12.99
CA VAL A 621 36.04 -4.21 13.50
C VAL A 621 35.96 -4.18 15.02
N PRO A 622 37.09 -4.14 15.77
CA PRO A 622 37.02 -3.86 17.21
C PRO A 622 36.40 -2.49 17.46
N TYR A 623 35.31 -2.47 18.21
CA TYR A 623 34.58 -1.22 18.45
C TYR A 623 35.41 -0.21 19.20
N LYS A 624 35.43 1.00 18.69
CA LYS A 624 35.90 2.22 19.29
C LYS A 624 35.05 3.37 18.79
N SER A 625 34.60 4.24 19.68
CA SER A 625 33.91 5.48 19.29
C SER A 625 34.74 6.27 18.27
N GLY A 626 34.10 6.76 17.21
CA GLY A 626 34.76 7.47 16.14
C GLY A 626 33.91 7.57 14.88
N ARG A 627 34.56 7.82 13.74
CA ARG A 627 33.96 7.95 12.41
C ARG A 627 34.33 6.74 11.56
N LEU A 628 33.32 5.92 11.24
CA LEU A 628 33.46 4.81 10.33
C LEU A 628 33.12 5.28 8.90
N ARG A 629 34.05 5.09 7.93
CA ARG A 629 33.88 5.47 6.53
C ARG A 629 34.20 4.29 5.61
N ALA A 630 33.30 3.90 4.76
CA ALA A 630 33.55 2.97 3.67
C ALA A 630 33.74 3.75 2.36
N ALA A 631 34.66 3.30 1.50
CA ALA A 631 34.92 3.92 0.20
C ALA A 631 35.05 2.87 -0.90
N ALA A 632 34.39 3.12 -2.05
CA ALA A 632 34.60 2.36 -3.27
C ALA A 632 36.04 2.53 -3.78
N VAL A 633 36.68 1.48 -4.26
CA VAL A 633 38.04 1.51 -4.78
C VAL A 633 38.09 0.87 -6.15
N PHE A 634 38.64 1.60 -7.11
CA PHE A 634 38.80 1.23 -8.50
C PHE A 634 40.26 0.95 -8.86
N GLU A 635 40.51 0.60 -10.12
CA GLU A 635 41.83 0.33 -10.65
C GLU A 635 42.84 1.47 -10.30
N GLY A 636 44.07 1.09 -9.99
CA GLY A 636 45.09 2.01 -9.56
C GLY A 636 44.93 2.55 -8.13
N GLY A 637 44.01 2.05 -7.35
CA GLY A 637 43.73 2.48 -5.97
C GLY A 637 42.96 3.80 -5.86
N ARG A 638 42.26 4.22 -6.94
CA ARG A 638 41.45 5.43 -6.95
C ARG A 638 40.18 5.21 -6.11
N GLU A 639 39.99 6.02 -5.09
CA GLU A 639 38.71 6.05 -4.33
C GLU A 639 37.63 6.80 -5.10
N GLY A 640 36.39 6.29 -5.04
CA GLY A 640 35.18 6.90 -5.56
C GLY A 640 34.21 7.28 -4.45
N ALA A 641 32.94 6.88 -4.59
CA ALA A 641 31.89 7.12 -3.61
C ALA A 641 32.26 6.62 -2.22
N SER A 642 31.81 7.32 -1.21
CA SER A 642 31.99 6.89 0.18
C SER A 642 30.73 7.12 1.00
N ASP A 643 30.54 6.30 2.02
CA ASP A 643 29.48 6.42 3.00
C ASP A 643 30.08 6.46 4.41
N THR A 644 29.45 7.21 5.31
CA THR A 644 30.02 7.49 6.64
C THR A 644 28.93 7.37 7.72
N ILE A 645 29.32 6.74 8.84
CA ILE A 645 28.56 6.67 10.09
C ILE A 645 29.46 7.14 11.22
N GLU A 646 28.92 7.93 12.14
CA GLU A 646 29.66 8.45 13.28
C GLU A 646 29.04 8.09 14.60
N THR A 647 29.83 7.82 15.63
CA THR A 647 29.32 7.76 17.01
C THR A 647 28.70 9.09 17.39
N THR A 648 27.47 9.07 17.87
CA THR A 648 26.73 10.28 18.25
C THR A 648 26.91 10.61 19.73
N GLY A 649 26.57 11.82 20.11
CA GLY A 649 26.47 12.23 21.50
C GLY A 649 25.21 11.72 22.17
N LYS A 650 25.01 12.08 23.44
CA LYS A 650 23.78 11.75 24.18
C LYS A 650 22.56 12.46 23.56
N PRO A 651 21.37 11.87 23.62
CA PRO A 651 20.12 12.51 23.22
C PRO A 651 19.97 13.90 23.84
N HIS A 652 19.63 14.90 23.01
CA HIS A 652 19.55 16.30 23.42
C HIS A 652 18.20 16.95 23.15
N SER A 653 17.61 16.69 21.99
CA SER A 653 16.32 17.25 21.56
C SER A 653 15.61 16.36 20.53
N LEU A 654 14.34 16.63 20.29
CA LEU A 654 13.63 16.11 19.12
C LEU A 654 13.78 17.11 17.97
N ARG A 655 14.00 16.59 16.76
CA ARG A 655 13.90 17.31 15.49
C ARG A 655 12.62 16.90 14.80
N LEU A 656 11.80 17.87 14.40
CA LEU A 656 10.53 17.67 13.71
C LEU A 656 10.70 18.15 12.27
N THR A 657 10.49 17.25 11.30
CA THR A 657 10.64 17.56 9.88
C THR A 657 9.35 17.15 9.16
N PRO A 658 8.56 18.10 8.63
CA PRO A 658 7.42 17.75 7.81
C PRO A 658 7.89 17.24 6.43
N GLU A 659 7.26 16.17 5.92
CA GLU A 659 7.53 15.69 4.55
C GLU A 659 7.12 16.73 3.50
N SER A 660 6.06 17.51 3.80
CA SER A 660 5.64 18.68 3.02
C SER A 660 5.39 19.88 3.93
N GLY A 661 5.83 21.05 3.51
CA GLY A 661 5.55 22.32 4.21
C GLY A 661 4.12 22.82 4.00
N THR A 662 3.38 22.24 3.06
CA THR A 662 2.03 22.65 2.68
C THR A 662 1.18 21.42 2.38
N ILE A 663 -0.08 21.42 2.86
CA ILE A 663 -1.11 20.44 2.54
C ILE A 663 -2.40 21.14 2.12
N ARG A 664 -3.33 20.43 1.51
CA ARG A 664 -4.64 20.96 1.14
C ARG A 664 -5.55 21.07 2.37
N SER A 665 -6.32 22.13 2.47
CA SER A 665 -7.45 22.18 3.40
C SER A 665 -8.62 21.37 2.86
N GLY A 666 -9.68 21.24 3.63
CA GLY A 666 -10.86 20.47 3.23
C GLY A 666 -11.05 19.18 4.02
N GLY A 667 -10.20 18.95 5.02
CA GLY A 667 -10.38 17.84 5.97
C GLY A 667 -10.03 16.44 5.45
N GLN A 668 -9.35 16.33 4.29
CA GLN A 668 -9.02 15.03 3.67
C GLN A 668 -7.53 14.84 3.40
N ASP A 669 -6.70 15.88 3.55
CA ASP A 669 -5.27 15.77 3.33
C ASP A 669 -4.49 15.59 4.64
N LEU A 670 -3.31 14.96 4.55
CA LEU A 670 -2.48 14.58 5.69
C LEU A 670 -1.11 15.26 5.64
N ALA A 671 -0.66 15.73 6.80
CA ALA A 671 0.74 16.10 7.02
C ALA A 671 1.46 14.99 7.79
N TYR A 672 2.53 14.47 7.24
CA TYR A 672 3.46 13.54 7.88
C TYR A 672 4.62 14.33 8.48
N ILE A 673 4.83 14.23 9.79
CA ILE A 673 5.92 14.89 10.52
C ILE A 673 6.85 13.81 11.04
N ILE A 674 8.04 13.74 10.49
CA ILE A 674 9.08 12.82 10.97
C ILE A 674 9.70 13.40 12.24
N VAL A 675 9.79 12.57 13.26
CA VAL A 675 10.42 12.89 14.56
C VAL A 675 11.72 12.14 14.66
N GLU A 676 12.81 12.85 14.94
CA GLU A 676 14.12 12.24 15.14
C GLU A 676 14.74 12.72 16.46
N VAL A 677 15.28 11.80 17.24
CA VAL A 677 16.09 12.13 18.41
C VAL A 677 17.47 12.56 17.94
N VAL A 678 17.91 13.76 18.32
CA VAL A 678 19.22 14.27 17.90
C VAL A 678 20.09 14.63 19.11
N ASP A 679 21.41 14.49 18.91
CA ASP A 679 22.41 14.93 19.87
C ASP A 679 22.59 16.48 19.83
N LYS A 680 23.47 17.01 20.67
CA LYS A 680 23.77 18.46 20.70
C LYS A 680 24.33 18.99 19.37
N GLY A 681 24.94 18.13 18.56
CA GLY A 681 25.46 18.43 17.22
C GLY A 681 24.40 18.32 16.10
N GLY A 682 23.19 17.88 16.41
CA GLY A 682 22.11 17.69 15.44
C GLY A 682 22.18 16.36 14.70
N ARG A 683 23.03 15.40 15.10
CA ARG A 683 23.11 14.06 14.52
C ARG A 683 22.05 13.17 15.15
N VAL A 684 21.40 12.35 14.32
CA VAL A 684 20.38 11.38 14.79
C VAL A 684 21.04 10.36 15.70
N VAL A 685 20.41 10.11 16.87
CA VAL A 685 20.85 9.10 17.84
C VAL A 685 20.00 7.82 17.57
N PRO A 686 20.52 6.85 16.81
CA PRO A 686 19.72 5.77 16.22
C PRO A 686 19.36 4.64 17.19
N ASP A 687 19.78 4.70 18.44
CA ASP A 687 19.50 3.76 19.51
C ASP A 687 18.65 4.37 20.65
N ALA A 688 18.11 5.59 20.43
CA ALA A 688 17.37 6.31 21.44
C ALA A 688 15.89 5.93 21.48
N GLU A 689 15.40 5.51 22.65
CA GLU A 689 13.99 5.31 22.97
C GLU A 689 13.55 6.41 23.94
N ILE A 690 12.88 7.44 23.42
CA ILE A 690 12.50 8.64 24.16
C ILE A 690 10.99 8.80 24.14
N PRO A 691 10.32 8.76 25.31
CA PRO A 691 8.91 9.09 25.43
C PRO A 691 8.70 10.60 25.23
N PHE A 692 7.64 10.95 24.50
CA PHE A 692 7.24 12.35 24.26
C PHE A 692 5.72 12.46 24.04
N ASP A 693 5.20 13.66 24.33
CA ASP A 693 3.80 14.00 24.09
C ASP A 693 3.69 14.92 22.88
N VAL A 694 2.61 14.77 22.11
CA VAL A 694 2.26 15.52 20.90
C VAL A 694 1.09 16.46 21.18
N ALA A 695 1.19 17.70 20.70
CA ALA A 695 0.06 18.63 20.66
C ALA A 695 -0.04 19.29 19.29
N VAL A 696 -1.25 19.31 18.76
CA VAL A 696 -1.57 19.94 17.49
C VAL A 696 -2.53 21.12 17.73
N SER A 697 -2.31 22.23 17.05
CA SER A 697 -3.17 23.41 17.13
C SER A 697 -3.25 24.13 15.77
N GLY A 698 -4.29 25.00 15.62
CA GLY A 698 -4.58 25.70 14.37
C GLY A 698 -5.52 24.91 13.46
N SER A 699 -5.31 24.96 12.14
CA SER A 699 -6.20 24.38 11.13
C SER A 699 -5.95 22.90 10.85
N GLY A 700 -5.75 22.08 11.90
CA GLY A 700 -5.56 20.63 11.79
C GLY A 700 -5.80 19.91 13.12
N LYS A 701 -5.91 18.58 13.03
CA LYS A 701 -6.11 17.69 14.19
C LYS A 701 -5.09 16.55 14.13
N LEU A 702 -4.63 16.10 15.30
CA LEU A 702 -3.87 14.84 15.38
C LEU A 702 -4.76 13.70 14.86
N LEU A 703 -4.26 12.96 13.89
CA LEU A 703 -4.89 11.75 13.40
C LEU A 703 -4.33 10.55 14.16
N SER A 704 -3.01 10.42 14.15
CA SER A 704 -2.29 9.33 14.79
C SER A 704 -0.83 9.70 15.03
N ALA A 705 -0.14 8.96 15.87
CA ALA A 705 1.28 9.06 16.06
C ALA A 705 1.84 7.73 16.59
N GLY A 706 3.09 7.41 16.23
CA GLY A 706 3.73 6.17 16.66
C GLY A 706 5.14 6.04 16.14
N SER A 707 5.77 4.91 16.46
CA SER A 707 7.08 4.53 15.97
C SER A 707 7.03 3.21 15.20
N ALA A 708 8.17 2.73 14.72
CA ALA A 708 8.27 1.44 14.04
C ALA A 708 8.34 0.24 15.03
N SER A 709 8.10 0.45 16.32
CA SER A 709 8.07 -0.61 17.33
C SER A 709 6.76 -1.40 17.24
N MET A 710 6.83 -2.63 16.78
CA MET A 710 5.67 -3.54 16.78
C MET A 710 5.32 -4.10 18.15
N LYS A 711 5.93 -3.57 19.22
CA LYS A 711 5.65 -3.93 20.62
C LYS A 711 4.98 -2.78 21.41
N ASP A 712 4.76 -1.64 20.78
CA ASP A 712 4.09 -0.50 21.41
C ASP A 712 2.60 -0.81 21.57
N LEU A 713 2.08 -0.71 22.79
CA LEU A 713 0.69 -1.01 23.10
C LEU A 713 -0.18 0.25 23.28
N GLU A 714 0.36 1.43 22.99
CA GLU A 714 -0.46 2.65 22.93
C GLU A 714 -1.40 2.60 21.73
N PRO A 715 -2.65 3.08 21.85
CA PRO A 715 -3.50 3.28 20.68
C PRO A 715 -2.81 4.19 19.66
N LEU A 716 -2.93 3.90 18.38
CA LEU A 716 -2.32 4.75 17.34
C LEU A 716 -2.84 6.20 17.36
N THR A 717 -4.03 6.42 17.92
CA THR A 717 -4.61 7.77 18.13
C THR A 717 -4.09 8.47 19.39
N SER A 718 -3.22 7.81 20.18
CA SER A 718 -2.62 8.42 21.37
C SER A 718 -1.73 9.61 21.01
N SER A 719 -1.70 10.60 21.91
CA SER A 719 -0.71 11.69 21.83
C SER A 719 0.59 11.36 22.55
N HIS A 720 0.70 10.23 23.25
CA HIS A 720 1.90 9.75 23.91
C HIS A 720 2.63 8.74 23.00
N VAL A 721 3.90 8.97 22.73
CA VAL A 721 4.69 8.17 21.77
C VAL A 721 6.08 7.90 22.34
N VAL A 722 6.61 6.72 22.08
CA VAL A 722 8.02 6.38 22.36
C VAL A 722 8.75 6.17 21.05
N THR A 723 9.91 6.83 20.87
CA THR A 723 10.71 6.62 19.64
C THR A 723 11.29 5.20 19.60
N TYR A 724 11.43 4.67 18.40
CA TYR A 724 12.13 3.41 18.14
C TYR A 724 13.22 3.65 17.08
N GLY A 725 14.42 3.14 17.32
CA GLY A 725 15.55 3.47 16.43
C GLY A 725 15.85 4.97 16.33
N GLY A 726 15.56 5.74 17.39
CA GLY A 726 15.69 7.19 17.41
C GLY A 726 14.65 7.95 16.59
N ARG A 727 13.56 7.32 16.16
CA ARG A 727 12.54 7.88 15.24
C ARG A 727 11.12 7.59 15.66
N ALA A 728 10.21 8.43 15.16
CA ALA A 728 8.76 8.27 15.20
C ALA A 728 8.13 9.11 14.07
N ALA A 729 6.84 8.99 13.86
CA ALA A 729 6.08 9.84 12.96
C ALA A 729 4.79 10.32 13.60
N ILE A 730 4.34 11.52 13.20
CA ILE A 730 3.09 12.14 13.63
C ILE A 730 2.29 12.46 12.37
N LEU A 731 1.04 12.01 12.32
CA LEU A 731 0.10 12.25 11.24
C LEU A 731 -0.93 13.28 11.68
N VAL A 732 -1.09 14.32 10.89
CA VAL A 732 -2.03 15.40 11.18
C VAL A 732 -2.98 15.56 10.01
N ARG A 733 -4.28 15.40 10.28
CA ARG A 733 -5.35 15.64 9.32
C ARG A 733 -5.59 17.14 9.18
N SER A 734 -5.75 17.66 7.96
CA SER A 734 -6.09 19.04 7.70
C SER A 734 -7.48 19.38 8.25
N GLY A 735 -7.71 20.64 8.62
CA GLY A 735 -9.04 21.15 8.88
C GLY A 735 -9.81 21.46 7.59
N THR A 736 -11.08 21.77 7.72
CA THR A 736 -11.93 22.20 6.59
C THR A 736 -11.48 23.53 6.00
N ASP A 737 -10.98 24.42 6.86
CA ASP A 737 -10.53 25.76 6.47
C ASP A 737 -9.01 25.79 6.32
N GLY A 738 -8.55 26.70 5.42
CA GLY A 738 -7.13 27.01 5.29
C GLY A 738 -6.57 27.70 6.53
N GLY A 739 -5.24 27.59 6.72
CA GLY A 739 -4.56 28.23 7.84
C GLY A 739 -3.22 27.64 8.16
N THR A 740 -2.77 27.83 9.38
CA THR A 740 -1.50 27.27 9.87
C THR A 740 -1.78 26.14 10.87
N ILE A 741 -1.17 25.00 10.65
CA ILE A 741 -1.12 23.87 11.57
C ILE A 741 0.20 23.97 12.34
N ARG A 742 0.14 23.97 13.66
CA ARG A 742 1.33 23.90 14.51
C ARG A 742 1.35 22.55 15.23
N VAL A 743 2.41 21.80 15.01
CA VAL A 743 2.71 20.56 15.72
C VAL A 743 3.83 20.85 16.72
N SER A 744 3.65 20.46 17.97
CA SER A 744 4.65 20.62 19.03
C SER A 744 4.79 19.33 19.84
N THR A 745 6.00 19.11 20.34
CA THR A 745 6.32 17.95 21.18
C THR A 745 6.92 18.38 22.51
N ARG A 746 6.73 17.55 23.54
CA ARG A 746 7.32 17.71 24.86
C ARG A 746 7.92 16.40 25.35
N CYS A 747 9.15 16.45 25.83
CA CYS A 747 9.88 15.27 26.34
C CYS A 747 10.79 15.65 27.52
N ALA A 748 11.45 14.66 28.12
CA ALA A 748 12.37 14.87 29.25
C ALA A 748 13.84 15.12 28.85
N LEU A 749 14.09 15.47 27.57
CA LEU A 749 15.45 15.77 27.09
C LEU A 749 15.94 17.17 27.54
N PRO A 750 17.26 17.45 27.47
CA PRO A 750 17.84 18.77 27.84
C PRO A 750 17.17 19.97 27.14
N ARG A 751 16.75 19.78 25.88
CA ARG A 751 15.84 20.70 25.19
C ARG A 751 14.47 20.03 25.06
N PRO A 752 13.55 20.32 26.01
CA PRO A 752 12.36 19.50 26.20
C PRO A 752 11.24 19.73 25.19
N SER A 753 11.29 20.80 24.40
CA SER A 753 10.21 21.17 23.48
C SER A 753 10.73 21.43 22.08
N SER A 754 10.04 20.95 21.09
CA SER A 754 10.25 21.24 19.67
C SER A 754 8.92 21.55 19.00
N SER A 755 8.94 22.33 17.93
CA SER A 755 7.71 22.60 17.16
C SER A 755 8.02 22.87 15.70
N VAL A 756 7.05 22.55 14.84
CA VAL A 756 7.06 22.83 13.41
C VAL A 756 5.71 23.34 12.97
N THR A 757 5.66 24.04 11.85
CA THR A 757 4.41 24.53 11.23
C THR A 757 4.28 23.97 9.82
N VAL A 758 3.04 23.63 9.46
CA VAL A 758 2.62 23.23 8.11
C VAL A 758 1.50 24.20 7.69
N LYS A 759 1.52 24.64 6.44
CA LYS A 759 0.42 25.44 5.89
C LYS A 759 -0.68 24.53 5.39
N SER A 760 -1.92 24.88 5.69
CA SER A 760 -3.13 24.28 5.10
C SER A 760 -3.73 25.30 4.13
N GLU A 761 -3.68 25.02 2.84
CA GLU A 761 -4.09 25.96 1.79
C GLU A 761 -5.43 25.54 1.18
N VAL A 762 -6.30 26.55 0.98
CA VAL A 762 -7.55 26.35 0.23
C VAL A 762 -7.20 26.28 -1.25
N TYR A 763 -7.36 25.11 -1.83
CA TYR A 763 -7.34 24.97 -3.28
C TYR A 763 -8.77 25.21 -3.81
N PRO A 764 -8.96 26.00 -4.87
CA PRO A 764 -10.26 26.10 -5.52
C PRO A 764 -10.70 24.69 -5.90
N ASN A 765 -11.92 24.32 -5.48
CA ASN A 765 -12.54 22.99 -5.59
C ASN A 765 -12.10 22.23 -6.83
N THR A 766 -11.19 21.25 -6.68
CA THR A 766 -10.87 20.22 -7.66
C THR A 766 -11.44 18.86 -7.25
N LEU A 767 -12.33 18.81 -6.25
CA LEU A 767 -13.11 17.62 -5.88
C LEU A 767 -14.41 17.48 -6.69
N SER A 768 -14.53 18.19 -7.81
CA SER A 768 -15.57 17.96 -8.82
C SER A 768 -14.94 17.39 -10.09
N MET A 769 -14.51 16.15 -10.05
CA MET A 769 -14.27 15.33 -11.23
C MET A 769 -14.64 13.88 -10.95
#